data_cec4cdb920aeb4ea13981f2183b33749
#
_entry.id   cec4cdb920aeb4ea13981f2183b33749
#
_cell.length_a   1.000
_cell.length_b   1.000
_cell.length_c   1.000
_cell.angle_alpha   90.00
_cell.angle_beta   90.00
_cell.angle_gamma   90.00
#
_symmetry.space_group_name_H-M   'P 1'
#
loop_
_entity.id
_entity.type
_entity.pdbx_description
1 polymer ?
#
loop_
_entity_poly.entity_id
_entity_poly.type
_entity_poly.pdbx_seq_one_letter_code
_entity_poly.pdbx_strand_id
1 'polypeptide(L)'
;MEALASQSLPYLNFKRYLPLKDHSRCNFHPKLHAQVASTSKDLSMSHHVLDKMPTTDTFSWNHLIRTHLEIGEIDNVMYIYQKMLIRGVRPDKHTIPRILAASRLSNSLFLGRQVHAHAVKLGISCEDYVITALMKMYGHLDGAKTVKQVLNTSSVGKSSIFGTLLISMYLKENKPRFAIDMFYQMVTLGAEIDAVAIMTAVGACSMLQSLHEGRKVHGIAKACGLETHVLVCNSLLKMYVDCGSIENAREVFDAMSSRDSISWTELIRGYVKNGGFNEGLKLFKKMTSEGIRPDPHAVSSILPACARMTAHKQGKEIHGYLIRNGVEMNVTVENALIDMYVKSGSIESASKVFSRMVVKDAISWTIMIYGYSLHGQGALGVKLFHEMKKYNLEIDEVAYSSVLYACVVANLVQEGRTLFSFIRRPNVRHYALMVLLLARAGFFNEAKIFIEVNKIGQHAEVVRALLDGCRNHRNVKTGKKIIEQLCDLEPLNADNYILLSNWYAVNAKWDWVDKLRETIRDMGLVPKKAYSWIEFHNKIHVFGTGDVSHPRSEKLYWDLQCLMKKIKEEGYVSDTDFSLHDVDEERECIPVGHSEMLAISFGLVSTRRSTIQITKNSRVCHNCHEMAKVISRLEAREIILKDPNCFHHFKDGHCSCGDLW
;
A
#
# COMPACT_ATOMS: atom_id res chain seq x y z
N MET A 1 4.70 41.78 20.54
CA MET A 1 4.45 42.26 19.18
C MET A 1 5.43 43.32 18.68
N GLU A 2 6.00 44.15 19.54
CA GLU A 2 7.07 45.08 19.15
C GLU A 2 8.42 44.41 18.80
N ALA A 3 8.70 43.26 19.34
CA ALA A 3 9.96 42.53 19.07
C ALA A 3 10.06 41.87 17.66
N LEU A 4 8.94 41.70 16.96
CA LEU A 4 8.93 41.18 15.59
C LEU A 4 8.90 42.30 14.52
N ALA A 5 8.75 43.56 14.94
CA ALA A 5 8.65 44.72 14.04
C ALA A 5 9.96 45.53 13.94
N SER A 6 11.01 45.21 14.70
CA SER A 6 12.21 46.06 14.85
C SER A 6 13.40 45.74 13.93
N GLN A 7 13.27 44.76 12.99
CA GLN A 7 14.30 44.60 11.98
C GLN A 7 14.01 45.47 10.77
N SER A 8 14.60 46.63 10.73
CA SER A 8 14.61 47.61 9.64
C SER A 8 15.31 47.03 8.39
N LEU A 9 14.63 47.05 7.26
CA LEU A 9 15.23 46.70 5.97
C LEU A 9 14.87 47.75 4.88
N PRO A 10 15.82 48.04 4.00
CA PRO A 10 15.72 49.10 3.00
C PRO A 10 15.00 48.48 1.76
N TYR A 11 13.92 48.93 1.36
CA TYR A 11 13.20 48.83 0.10
C TYR A 11 11.67 48.67 0.29
N LEU A 12 11.09 49.56 1.07
CA LEU A 12 9.72 50.04 0.90
C LEU A 12 9.46 51.12 1.97
N ASN A 13 9.77 52.37 1.61
CA ASN A 13 9.68 53.50 2.53
C ASN A 13 8.20 53.94 2.69
N PHE A 14 7.45 53.31 3.60
CA PHE A 14 6.05 53.59 3.89
C PHE A 14 5.82 54.90 4.67
N LYS A 15 6.88 55.65 4.97
CA LYS A 15 6.77 56.84 5.86
C LYS A 15 6.20 58.11 5.22
N ARG A 16 5.82 58.12 3.93
CA ARG A 16 5.52 59.38 3.24
C ARG A 16 4.10 59.59 2.73
N TYR A 17 3.17 58.69 2.93
CA TYR A 17 1.83 58.87 2.35
C TYR A 17 0.71 58.53 3.34
N LEU A 18 0.31 59.54 4.10
CA LEU A 18 -1.02 59.69 4.71
C LEU A 18 -1.33 61.17 4.77
N PRO A 19 -2.40 61.60 4.06
CA PRO A 19 -3.36 62.46 4.72
C PRO A 19 -4.76 61.84 4.70
N LEU A 20 -5.41 61.93 5.84
CA LEU A 20 -6.83 61.68 6.01
C LEU A 20 -7.64 62.76 5.36
N LYS A 21 -8.63 62.42 4.55
CA LYS A 21 -9.87 63.22 4.41
C LYS A 21 -11.01 62.35 3.89
N ASP A 22 -12.11 62.39 4.62
CA ASP A 22 -13.43 61.88 4.23
C ASP A 22 -13.93 62.57 2.97
N HIS A 23 -14.65 61.85 2.10
CA HIS A 23 -15.99 62.21 1.61
C HIS A 23 -16.52 61.32 0.47
N SER A 24 -17.75 60.87 0.65
CA SER A 24 -18.92 60.81 -0.26
C SER A 24 -18.84 60.12 -1.62
N ARG A 25 -19.85 59.31 -1.81
CA ARG A 25 -20.41 58.62 -2.98
C ARG A 25 -20.21 59.35 -4.32
N CYS A 26 -19.69 58.63 -5.32
CA CYS A 26 -19.81 58.99 -6.72
C CYS A 26 -20.24 57.82 -7.60
N ASN A 27 -21.13 58.10 -8.55
CA ASN A 27 -21.82 57.22 -9.47
C ASN A 27 -20.87 56.49 -10.46
N PHE A 28 -21.16 55.24 -10.69
CA PHE A 28 -20.45 54.33 -11.58
C PHE A 28 -20.73 54.59 -13.07
N HIS A 29 -19.71 54.50 -13.90
CA HIS A 29 -19.83 54.48 -15.36
C HIS A 29 -19.74 53.03 -15.88
N PRO A 30 -20.82 52.43 -16.49
CA PRO A 30 -20.87 51.01 -16.88
C PRO A 30 -19.83 50.55 -17.92
N LYS A 31 -19.24 51.47 -18.66
CA LYS A 31 -18.28 51.18 -19.75
C LYS A 31 -16.89 50.77 -19.28
N LEU A 32 -16.48 51.12 -18.05
CA LEU A 32 -15.17 50.73 -17.53
C LEU A 32 -15.14 49.23 -17.08
N HIS A 33 -16.28 48.72 -16.63
CA HIS A 33 -16.41 47.31 -16.23
C HIS A 33 -16.24 46.33 -17.40
N ALA A 34 -16.73 46.69 -18.58
CA ALA A 34 -16.61 45.87 -19.78
C ALA A 34 -15.17 45.83 -20.33
N GLN A 35 -14.37 46.88 -20.16
CA GLN A 35 -12.98 46.95 -20.60
C GLN A 35 -12.03 46.14 -19.67
N VAL A 36 -12.29 46.12 -18.36
CA VAL A 36 -11.49 45.37 -17.41
C VAL A 36 -11.68 43.82 -17.56
N ALA A 37 -12.88 43.40 -17.97
CA ALA A 37 -13.17 42.00 -18.21
C ALA A 37 -12.58 41.42 -19.51
N SER A 38 -12.24 42.27 -20.48
CA SER A 38 -11.74 41.86 -21.81
C SER A 38 -10.21 41.91 -21.97
N THR A 39 -9.48 42.49 -21.01
CA THR A 39 -8.02 42.75 -21.11
C THR A 39 -7.10 41.69 -20.52
N SER A 40 -7.59 40.48 -20.33
CA SER A 40 -6.79 39.38 -19.70
C SER A 40 -5.69 38.76 -20.58
N LYS A 41 -5.34 39.38 -21.74
CA LYS A 41 -4.33 38.80 -22.65
C LYS A 41 -3.17 39.71 -23.08
N ASP A 42 -3.16 41.01 -22.70
CA ASP A 42 -2.09 41.91 -23.13
C ASP A 42 -1.52 42.72 -21.96
N LEU A 43 -0.26 42.49 -21.60
CA LEU A 43 0.47 43.16 -20.51
C LEU A 43 0.55 44.71 -20.74
N SER A 44 0.64 45.17 -21.99
CA SER A 44 0.74 46.62 -22.33
C SER A 44 -0.56 47.37 -22.06
N MET A 45 -1.72 46.69 -22.16
CA MET A 45 -3.01 47.27 -21.88
C MET A 45 -3.31 47.41 -20.38
N SER A 46 -2.74 46.55 -19.52
CA SER A 46 -2.96 46.64 -18.07
C SER A 46 -2.34 47.90 -17.45
N HIS A 47 -1.18 48.34 -17.94
CA HIS A 47 -0.54 49.56 -17.48
C HIS A 47 -1.34 50.82 -17.81
N HIS A 48 -1.93 50.91 -19.00
CA HIS A 48 -2.74 52.06 -19.42
C HIS A 48 -4.09 52.13 -18.69
N VAL A 49 -4.68 50.97 -18.33
CA VAL A 49 -5.90 50.86 -17.52
C VAL A 49 -5.64 51.36 -16.09
N LEU A 50 -4.49 50.96 -15.49
CA LEU A 50 -4.08 51.37 -14.14
C LEU A 50 -3.95 52.90 -14.04
N ASP A 51 -3.49 53.56 -15.11
CA ASP A 51 -3.28 55.00 -15.10
C ASP A 51 -4.59 55.79 -15.19
N LYS A 52 -5.67 55.20 -15.64
CA LYS A 52 -7.02 55.79 -15.72
C LYS A 52 -7.97 55.37 -14.59
N MET A 53 -7.54 54.47 -13.66
CA MET A 53 -8.42 54.03 -12.59
C MET A 53 -8.71 55.15 -11.56
N PRO A 54 -9.97 55.24 -11.06
CA PRO A 54 -10.34 56.20 -10.04
C PRO A 54 -9.59 55.96 -8.74
N THR A 55 -9.16 57.01 -8.07
CA THR A 55 -8.46 56.95 -6.77
C THR A 55 -9.35 56.53 -5.60
N THR A 56 -10.68 56.45 -5.82
CA THR A 56 -11.71 56.18 -4.80
C THR A 56 -12.33 54.80 -4.87
N ASP A 57 -12.00 53.98 -5.90
CA ASP A 57 -12.67 52.70 -6.14
C ASP A 57 -11.79 51.48 -5.80
N THR A 58 -11.80 51.08 -4.53
CA THR A 58 -11.11 49.86 -4.05
C THR A 58 -11.61 48.58 -4.74
N PHE A 59 -12.88 48.53 -5.18
CA PHE A 59 -13.47 47.37 -5.82
C PHE A 59 -12.79 47.03 -7.16
N SER A 60 -12.60 48.02 -8.03
CA SER A 60 -11.95 47.83 -9.33
C SER A 60 -10.48 47.36 -9.17
N TRP A 61 -9.75 47.91 -8.18
CA TRP A 61 -8.41 47.45 -7.84
C TRP A 61 -8.40 46.00 -7.36
N ASN A 62 -9.34 45.62 -6.50
CA ASN A 62 -9.48 44.25 -6.02
C ASN A 62 -9.84 43.27 -7.13
N HIS A 63 -10.65 43.71 -8.13
CA HIS A 63 -10.98 42.87 -9.28
C HIS A 63 -9.74 42.58 -10.12
N LEU A 64 -8.93 43.62 -10.40
CA LEU A 64 -7.71 43.50 -11.18
C LEU A 64 -6.67 42.58 -10.46
N ILE A 65 -6.45 42.77 -9.16
CA ILE A 65 -5.62 41.94 -8.34
C ILE A 65 -6.08 40.45 -8.41
N ARG A 66 -7.39 40.22 -8.32
CA ARG A 66 -7.98 38.89 -8.41
C ARG A 66 -7.71 38.24 -9.76
N THR A 67 -7.94 38.97 -10.86
CA THR A 67 -7.75 38.44 -12.22
C THR A 67 -6.31 37.99 -12.46
N HIS A 68 -5.31 38.80 -12.10
CA HIS A 68 -3.89 38.45 -12.24
C HIS A 68 -3.48 37.33 -11.30
N LEU A 69 -4.08 37.24 -10.10
CA LEU A 69 -3.81 36.13 -9.18
C LEU A 69 -4.35 34.79 -9.71
N GLU A 70 -5.53 34.79 -10.34
CA GLU A 70 -6.15 33.60 -10.95
C GLU A 70 -5.37 33.11 -12.18
N ILE A 71 -4.71 34.02 -12.92
CA ILE A 71 -3.82 33.69 -14.04
C ILE A 71 -2.43 33.21 -13.55
N GLY A 72 -2.07 33.47 -12.29
CA GLY A 72 -0.77 33.13 -11.72
C GLY A 72 0.35 34.14 -11.93
N GLU A 73 0.01 35.39 -12.38
CA GLU A 73 0.97 36.46 -12.63
C GLU A 73 1.29 37.24 -11.33
N ILE A 74 2.07 36.63 -10.46
CA ILE A 74 2.30 37.13 -9.10
C ILE A 74 3.01 38.49 -9.10
N ASP A 75 3.97 38.71 -10.00
CA ASP A 75 4.71 39.96 -10.11
C ASP A 75 3.76 41.15 -10.47
N ASN A 76 2.81 40.90 -11.35
CA ASN A 76 1.80 41.90 -11.70
C ASN A 76 0.86 42.20 -10.53
N VAL A 77 0.47 41.16 -9.75
CA VAL A 77 -0.33 41.37 -8.52
C VAL A 77 0.40 42.31 -7.55
N MET A 78 1.68 42.13 -7.37
CA MET A 78 2.50 42.97 -6.48
C MET A 78 2.67 44.38 -7.01
N TYR A 79 2.89 44.51 -8.31
CA TYR A 79 2.96 45.81 -8.97
C TYR A 79 1.66 46.58 -8.84
N ILE A 80 0.51 45.95 -9.08
CA ILE A 80 -0.83 46.56 -8.95
C ILE A 80 -1.06 47.01 -7.50
N TYR A 81 -0.69 46.18 -6.52
CA TYR A 81 -0.80 46.52 -5.11
C TYR A 81 0.06 47.72 -4.73
N GLN A 82 1.30 47.80 -5.21
CA GLN A 82 2.16 48.99 -5.01
C GLN A 82 1.57 50.25 -5.65
N LYS A 83 1.07 50.15 -6.85
CA LYS A 83 0.40 51.30 -7.54
C LYS A 83 -0.85 51.74 -6.80
N MET A 84 -1.66 50.82 -6.27
CA MET A 84 -2.81 51.11 -5.42
C MET A 84 -2.42 51.96 -4.21
N LEU A 85 -1.32 51.58 -3.52
CA LEU A 85 -0.81 52.31 -2.37
C LEU A 85 -0.26 53.69 -2.74
N ILE A 86 0.50 53.82 -3.84
CA ILE A 86 1.07 55.08 -4.34
C ILE A 86 -0.05 56.10 -4.65
N ARG A 87 -1.18 55.59 -5.16
CA ARG A 87 -2.35 56.43 -5.47
C ARG A 87 -3.24 56.77 -4.26
N GLY A 88 -2.85 56.33 -3.06
CA GLY A 88 -3.57 56.60 -1.83
C GLY A 88 -4.87 55.81 -1.68
N VAL A 89 -5.09 54.76 -2.49
CA VAL A 89 -6.25 53.89 -2.35
C VAL A 89 -6.00 52.93 -1.16
N ARG A 90 -6.89 52.97 -0.17
CA ARG A 90 -6.73 52.18 1.07
C ARG A 90 -7.11 50.73 0.80
N PRO A 91 -6.19 49.75 1.06
CA PRO A 91 -6.53 48.34 1.02
C PRO A 91 -7.57 47.95 2.07
N ASP A 92 -8.46 47.07 1.72
CA ASP A 92 -9.54 46.55 2.56
C ASP A 92 -9.37 45.09 2.94
N LYS A 93 -10.35 44.53 3.66
CA LYS A 93 -10.42 43.13 4.07
C LYS A 93 -10.45 42.13 2.92
N HIS A 94 -10.67 42.55 1.68
CA HIS A 94 -10.65 41.75 0.47
C HIS A 94 -9.34 41.86 -0.30
N THR A 95 -8.62 42.98 -0.16
CA THR A 95 -7.32 43.23 -0.77
C THR A 95 -6.24 42.37 -0.09
N ILE A 96 -6.11 42.50 1.24
CA ILE A 96 -5.03 41.84 2.00
C ILE A 96 -4.99 40.33 1.83
N PRO A 97 -6.11 39.57 1.87
CA PRO A 97 -6.09 38.13 1.65
C PRO A 97 -5.54 37.73 0.28
N ARG A 98 -5.78 38.50 -0.77
CA ARG A 98 -5.26 38.20 -2.11
C ARG A 98 -3.76 38.42 -2.21
N ILE A 99 -3.25 39.46 -1.57
CA ILE A 99 -1.79 39.70 -1.52
C ILE A 99 -1.07 38.67 -0.65
N LEU A 100 -1.68 38.24 0.45
CA LEU A 100 -1.17 37.12 1.24
C LEU A 100 -1.18 35.80 0.45
N ALA A 101 -2.17 35.58 -0.41
CA ALA A 101 -2.19 34.45 -1.31
C ALA A 101 -1.06 34.55 -2.37
N ALA A 102 -0.80 35.72 -2.91
CA ALA A 102 0.34 35.96 -3.80
C ALA A 102 1.68 35.68 -3.10
N SER A 103 1.86 36.13 -1.85
CA SER A 103 3.09 35.83 -1.07
C SER A 103 3.29 34.34 -0.81
N ARG A 104 2.19 33.58 -0.64
CA ARG A 104 2.23 32.12 -0.51
C ARG A 104 2.63 31.45 -1.82
N LEU A 105 2.08 31.89 -2.94
CA LEU A 105 2.40 31.34 -4.27
C LEU A 105 3.83 31.65 -4.71
N SER A 106 4.36 32.85 -4.34
CA SER A 106 5.78 33.20 -4.56
C SER A 106 6.75 32.58 -3.55
N ASN A 107 6.25 31.78 -2.62
CA ASN A 107 7.04 31.18 -1.54
C ASN A 107 7.88 32.19 -0.73
N SER A 108 7.35 33.44 -0.55
CA SER A 108 8.06 34.55 0.08
C SER A 108 7.50 34.91 1.46
N LEU A 109 8.13 34.33 2.52
CA LEU A 109 7.78 34.66 3.90
C LEU A 109 8.01 36.14 4.22
N PHE A 110 9.06 36.75 3.66
CA PHE A 110 9.38 38.16 3.83
C PHE A 110 8.22 39.05 3.39
N LEU A 111 7.71 38.83 2.20
CA LEU A 111 6.56 39.55 1.66
C LEU A 111 5.32 39.35 2.53
N GLY A 112 5.06 38.12 2.96
CA GLY A 112 3.94 37.80 3.84
C GLY A 112 3.99 38.56 5.16
N ARG A 113 5.18 38.68 5.78
CA ARG A 113 5.38 39.47 7.00
C ARG A 113 5.19 40.96 6.81
N GLN A 114 5.61 41.52 5.67
CA GLN A 114 5.34 42.93 5.32
C GLN A 114 3.86 43.21 5.19
N VAL A 115 3.14 42.34 4.49
CA VAL A 115 1.67 42.50 4.28
C VAL A 115 0.94 42.33 5.61
N HIS A 116 1.37 41.43 6.49
CA HIS A 116 0.84 41.29 7.85
C HIS A 116 1.04 42.55 8.67
N ALA A 117 2.26 43.12 8.69
CA ALA A 117 2.54 44.37 9.38
C ALA A 117 1.68 45.54 8.80
N HIS A 118 1.41 45.53 7.52
CA HIS A 118 0.52 46.50 6.89
C HIS A 118 -0.95 46.30 7.32
N ALA A 119 -1.44 45.07 7.38
CA ALA A 119 -2.79 44.76 7.87
C ALA A 119 -2.99 45.22 9.33
N VAL A 120 -1.96 45.06 10.20
CA VAL A 120 -1.96 45.58 11.57
C VAL A 120 -2.09 47.10 11.59
N LYS A 121 -1.28 47.80 10.79
CA LYS A 121 -1.33 49.27 10.69
C LYS A 121 -2.67 49.81 10.19
N LEU A 122 -3.34 49.07 9.29
CA LEU A 122 -4.67 49.40 8.78
C LEU A 122 -5.79 49.10 9.79
N GLY A 123 -5.50 48.39 10.88
CA GLY A 123 -6.48 47.98 11.89
C GLY A 123 -7.41 46.82 11.45
N ILE A 124 -7.08 46.13 10.36
CA ILE A 124 -7.91 45.05 9.79
C ILE A 124 -7.33 43.65 10.02
N SER A 125 -6.27 43.53 10.79
CA SER A 125 -5.62 42.26 11.06
C SER A 125 -6.49 41.25 11.82
N CYS A 126 -7.54 41.73 12.50
CA CYS A 126 -8.50 40.91 13.26
C CYS A 126 -9.76 40.55 12.47
N GLU A 127 -9.89 40.95 11.23
CA GLU A 127 -11.00 40.55 10.35
C GLU A 127 -10.87 39.08 9.96
N ASP A 128 -11.94 38.29 10.00
CA ASP A 128 -11.95 36.84 9.76
C ASP A 128 -11.29 36.43 8.44
N TYR A 129 -11.56 37.19 7.36
CA TYR A 129 -10.94 36.95 6.05
C TYR A 129 -9.42 37.14 6.07
N VAL A 130 -8.95 38.17 6.80
CA VAL A 130 -7.51 38.47 6.92
C VAL A 130 -6.81 37.47 7.80
N ILE A 131 -7.39 37.09 8.94
CA ILE A 131 -6.85 36.06 9.84
C ILE A 131 -6.73 34.72 9.10
N THR A 132 -7.79 34.30 8.40
CA THR A 132 -7.79 33.05 7.60
C THR A 132 -6.66 33.06 6.57
N ALA A 133 -6.44 34.17 5.89
CA ALA A 133 -5.38 34.32 4.90
C ALA A 133 -3.98 34.32 5.55
N LEU A 134 -3.81 35.01 6.70
CA LEU A 134 -2.58 34.99 7.48
C LEU A 134 -2.23 33.56 7.96
N MET A 135 -3.22 32.83 8.48
CA MET A 135 -3.03 31.45 8.88
C MET A 135 -2.58 30.56 7.72
N LYS A 136 -3.27 30.68 6.55
CA LYS A 136 -2.89 29.92 5.35
C LYS A 136 -1.49 30.28 4.86
N MET A 137 -1.08 31.54 4.95
CA MET A 137 0.22 32.02 4.54
C MET A 137 1.31 31.51 5.50
N TYR A 138 1.17 31.75 6.81
CA TYR A 138 2.15 31.30 7.79
C TYR A 138 2.21 29.77 7.88
N GLY A 139 1.06 29.08 7.79
CA GLY A 139 1.02 27.63 7.81
C GLY A 139 1.72 26.97 6.62
N HIS A 140 1.81 27.68 5.48
CA HIS A 140 2.54 27.21 4.31
C HIS A 140 4.05 27.54 4.39
N LEU A 141 4.39 28.72 4.89
CA LEU A 141 5.74 29.31 4.80
C LEU A 141 6.56 29.18 6.09
N ASP A 142 5.95 29.10 7.27
CA ASP A 142 6.62 29.19 8.58
C ASP A 142 6.14 28.14 9.62
N GLY A 143 5.05 27.43 9.29
CA GLY A 143 4.52 26.31 10.07
C GLY A 143 3.47 26.67 11.13
N ALA A 144 2.89 25.59 11.71
CA ALA A 144 1.75 25.68 12.63
C ALA A 144 2.05 26.43 13.93
N LYS A 145 3.31 26.44 14.39
CA LYS A 145 3.72 27.16 15.61
C LYS A 145 3.46 28.66 15.50
N THR A 146 3.84 29.26 14.38
CA THR A 146 3.63 30.70 14.11
C THR A 146 2.16 31.02 13.93
N VAL A 147 1.40 30.11 13.28
CA VAL A 147 -0.06 30.24 13.17
C VAL A 147 -0.71 30.28 14.57
N LYS A 148 -0.31 29.41 15.48
CA LYS A 148 -0.80 29.42 16.88
C LYS A 148 -0.50 30.74 17.59
N GLN A 149 0.67 31.35 17.35
CA GLN A 149 1.01 32.66 17.88
C GLN A 149 0.11 33.76 17.35
N VAL A 150 -0.18 33.75 16.03
CA VAL A 150 -1.10 34.70 15.39
C VAL A 150 -2.52 34.57 15.96
N LEU A 151 -3.00 33.37 16.21
CA LEU A 151 -4.31 33.14 16.83
C LEU A 151 -4.37 33.64 18.28
N ASN A 152 -3.34 33.39 19.08
CA ASN A 152 -3.30 33.82 20.48
C ASN A 152 -3.29 35.35 20.64
N THR A 153 -2.89 36.08 19.60
CA THR A 153 -2.89 37.56 19.59
C THR A 153 -4.19 38.16 19.08
N SER A 154 -5.08 37.36 18.52
CA SER A 154 -6.39 37.77 18.05
C SER A 154 -7.48 37.39 19.07
N SER A 155 -8.40 38.31 19.36
CA SER A 155 -9.55 38.07 20.25
C SER A 155 -10.59 37.09 19.68
N VAL A 156 -10.32 36.48 18.52
CA VAL A 156 -11.22 35.66 17.70
C VAL A 156 -11.13 34.14 18.02
N GLY A 157 -10.59 33.76 19.18
CA GLY A 157 -10.27 32.37 19.55
C GLY A 157 -11.43 31.36 19.64
N LYS A 158 -12.67 31.74 19.31
CA LYS A 158 -13.85 30.84 19.37
C LYS A 158 -14.36 30.35 18.01
N SER A 159 -13.75 30.73 16.91
CA SER A 159 -14.23 30.30 15.59
C SER A 159 -13.74 28.87 15.24
N SER A 160 -14.65 27.97 14.96
CA SER A 160 -14.40 26.60 14.49
C SER A 160 -13.43 26.55 13.30
N ILE A 161 -13.53 27.50 12.38
CA ILE A 161 -12.73 27.58 11.15
C ILE A 161 -11.23 27.67 11.46
N PHE A 162 -10.84 28.48 12.44
CA PHE A 162 -9.42 28.66 12.78
C PHE A 162 -8.81 27.43 13.43
N GLY A 163 -9.55 26.80 14.34
CA GLY A 163 -9.12 25.57 14.98
C GLY A 163 -8.95 24.44 13.95
N THR A 164 -9.91 24.27 13.06
CA THR A 164 -9.87 23.26 11.98
C THR A 164 -8.71 23.48 11.02
N LEU A 165 -8.41 24.73 10.65
CA LEU A 165 -7.24 25.08 9.85
C LEU A 165 -5.93 24.70 10.57
N LEU A 166 -5.81 24.99 11.85
CA LEU A 166 -4.61 24.68 12.64
C LEU A 166 -4.45 23.16 12.79
N ILE A 167 -5.53 22.41 13.01
CA ILE A 167 -5.52 20.94 13.01
C ILE A 167 -4.98 20.41 11.69
N SER A 168 -5.51 20.92 10.56
CA SER A 168 -5.07 20.48 9.22
C SER A 168 -3.58 20.79 8.95
N MET A 169 -3.05 21.87 9.49
CA MET A 169 -1.64 22.23 9.39
C MET A 169 -0.75 21.28 10.22
N TYR A 170 -1.15 20.96 11.45
CA TYR A 170 -0.42 19.97 12.25
C TYR A 170 -0.38 18.61 11.57
N LEU A 171 -1.46 18.20 10.88
CA LEU A 171 -1.46 16.95 10.10
C LEU A 171 -0.47 16.99 8.93
N LYS A 172 -0.40 18.11 8.20
CA LYS A 172 0.59 18.30 7.12
C LYS A 172 2.04 18.27 7.62
N GLU A 173 2.28 18.75 8.85
CA GLU A 173 3.59 18.69 9.50
C GLU A 173 3.88 17.32 10.13
N ASN A 174 3.02 16.31 9.92
CA ASN A 174 3.13 14.99 10.55
C ASN A 174 3.18 15.04 12.09
N LYS A 175 2.37 15.94 12.69
CA LYS A 175 2.24 16.12 14.14
C LYS A 175 0.81 15.81 14.64
N PRO A 176 0.33 14.58 14.49
CA PRO A 176 -1.08 14.26 14.75
C PRO A 176 -1.50 14.40 16.22
N ARG A 177 -0.58 14.25 17.19
CA ARG A 177 -0.89 14.50 18.62
C ARG A 177 -1.31 15.93 18.87
N PHE A 178 -0.56 16.90 18.35
CA PHE A 178 -0.93 18.31 18.50
C PHE A 178 -2.25 18.65 17.79
N ALA A 179 -2.56 17.95 16.70
CA ALA A 179 -3.84 18.09 16.00
C ALA A 179 -5.01 17.65 16.89
N ILE A 180 -4.90 16.52 17.58
CA ILE A 180 -5.94 16.01 18.49
C ILE A 180 -6.06 16.90 19.75
N ASP A 181 -4.96 17.32 20.34
CA ASP A 181 -4.98 18.24 21.49
C ASP A 181 -5.69 19.54 21.13
N MET A 182 -5.46 20.08 19.93
CA MET A 182 -6.15 21.28 19.45
C MET A 182 -7.65 21.03 19.27
N PHE A 183 -8.04 19.87 18.72
CA PHE A 183 -9.44 19.50 18.61
C PHE A 183 -10.14 19.45 19.97
N TYR A 184 -9.52 18.81 20.98
CA TYR A 184 -10.10 18.80 22.32
C TYR A 184 -10.15 20.19 22.97
N GLN A 185 -9.18 21.04 22.69
CA GLN A 185 -9.25 22.45 23.13
C GLN A 185 -10.46 23.19 22.51
N MET A 186 -10.75 22.95 21.23
CA MET A 186 -11.96 23.50 20.58
C MET A 186 -13.23 23.02 21.26
N VAL A 187 -13.33 21.73 21.54
CA VAL A 187 -14.49 21.15 22.26
C VAL A 187 -14.65 21.74 23.64
N THR A 188 -13.56 21.85 24.42
CA THR A 188 -13.58 22.41 25.80
C THR A 188 -13.92 23.90 25.85
N LEU A 189 -13.56 24.66 24.82
CA LEU A 189 -13.90 26.08 24.68
C LEU A 189 -15.33 26.31 24.18
N GLY A 190 -16.08 25.25 23.90
CA GLY A 190 -17.45 25.33 23.39
C GLY A 190 -17.55 25.86 21.96
N ALA A 191 -16.51 25.66 21.13
CA ALA A 191 -16.58 25.98 19.72
C ALA A 191 -17.60 25.10 19.01
N GLU A 192 -18.30 25.63 18.01
CA GLU A 192 -19.19 24.86 17.17
C GLU A 192 -18.37 23.86 16.35
N ILE A 193 -18.64 22.56 16.53
CA ILE A 193 -17.90 21.47 15.85
C ILE A 193 -18.66 21.09 14.58
N ASP A 194 -18.07 21.38 13.43
CA ASP A 194 -18.60 21.03 12.12
C ASP A 194 -18.05 19.68 11.60
N ALA A 195 -18.61 19.20 10.49
CA ALA A 195 -18.19 17.94 9.86
C ALA A 195 -16.70 17.96 9.49
N VAL A 196 -16.14 19.12 9.09
CA VAL A 196 -14.74 19.24 8.67
C VAL A 196 -13.80 19.11 9.87
N ALA A 197 -14.18 19.69 11.04
CA ALA A 197 -13.43 19.54 12.28
C ALA A 197 -13.38 18.08 12.71
N ILE A 198 -14.51 17.35 12.67
CA ILE A 198 -14.55 15.91 12.97
C ILE A 198 -13.66 15.13 12.00
N MET A 199 -13.81 15.34 10.68
CA MET A 199 -13.04 14.63 9.66
C MET A 199 -11.53 14.83 9.83
N THR A 200 -11.09 16.05 10.14
CA THR A 200 -9.67 16.34 10.37
C THR A 200 -9.15 15.69 11.67
N ALA A 201 -9.95 15.69 12.74
CA ALA A 201 -9.61 15.01 13.98
C ALA A 201 -9.55 13.48 13.80
N VAL A 202 -10.50 12.90 13.08
CA VAL A 202 -10.51 11.47 12.71
C VAL A 202 -9.27 11.11 11.87
N GLY A 203 -8.88 12.00 10.93
CA GLY A 203 -7.63 11.85 10.18
C GLY A 203 -6.38 11.81 11.07
N ALA A 204 -6.34 12.62 12.14
CA ALA A 204 -5.27 12.58 13.13
C ALA A 204 -5.24 11.24 13.90
N CYS A 205 -6.40 10.69 14.26
CA CYS A 205 -6.51 9.38 14.90
C CYS A 205 -5.99 8.26 14.00
N SER A 206 -6.32 8.29 12.69
CA SER A 206 -5.78 7.33 11.71
C SER A 206 -4.26 7.39 11.62
N MET A 207 -3.66 8.59 11.57
CA MET A 207 -2.21 8.77 11.52
C MET A 207 -1.51 8.25 12.80
N LEU A 208 -2.14 8.39 13.97
CA LEU A 208 -1.65 7.84 15.24
C LEU A 208 -1.91 6.35 15.40
N GLN A 209 -2.75 5.76 14.55
CA GLN A 209 -3.28 4.40 14.72
C GLN A 209 -3.88 4.17 16.12
N SER A 210 -4.48 5.20 16.70
CA SER A 210 -5.04 5.18 18.05
C SER A 210 -6.55 4.95 18.03
N LEU A 211 -6.95 3.70 18.24
CA LEU A 211 -8.36 3.31 18.35
C LEU A 211 -9.07 4.01 19.52
N HIS A 212 -8.35 4.25 20.63
CA HIS A 212 -8.90 4.92 21.80
C HIS A 212 -9.33 6.36 21.49
N GLU A 213 -8.43 7.15 20.87
CA GLU A 213 -8.76 8.52 20.48
C GLU A 213 -9.83 8.55 19.38
N GLY A 214 -9.77 7.59 18.45
CA GLY A 214 -10.80 7.45 17.40
C GLY A 214 -12.22 7.23 17.98
N ARG A 215 -12.36 6.39 19.00
CA ARG A 215 -13.64 6.18 19.69
C ARG A 215 -14.15 7.43 20.42
N LYS A 216 -13.26 8.20 21.05
CA LYS A 216 -13.63 9.48 21.67
C LYS A 216 -14.14 10.49 20.67
N VAL A 217 -13.41 10.66 19.54
CA VAL A 217 -13.83 11.59 18.47
C VAL A 217 -15.16 11.14 17.85
N HIS A 218 -15.37 9.82 17.67
CA HIS A 218 -16.66 9.27 17.22
C HIS A 218 -17.77 9.59 18.22
N GLY A 219 -17.53 9.47 19.53
CA GLY A 219 -18.49 9.87 20.57
C GLY A 219 -18.88 11.35 20.50
N ILE A 220 -17.89 12.23 20.22
CA ILE A 220 -18.14 13.67 20.02
C ILE A 220 -18.96 13.90 18.73
N ALA A 221 -18.64 13.21 17.62
CA ALA A 221 -19.41 13.29 16.38
C ALA A 221 -20.89 12.92 16.61
N LYS A 222 -21.13 11.87 17.41
CA LYS A 222 -22.47 11.46 17.81
C LYS A 222 -23.18 12.52 18.66
N ALA A 223 -22.49 13.09 19.64
CA ALA A 223 -23.05 14.16 20.49
C ALA A 223 -23.40 15.43 19.68
N CYS A 224 -22.67 15.69 18.59
CA CYS A 224 -22.93 16.80 17.67
C CYS A 224 -24.02 16.48 16.61
N GLY A 225 -24.61 15.27 16.60
CA GLY A 225 -25.59 14.85 15.58
C GLY A 225 -25.02 14.62 14.18
N LEU A 226 -23.68 14.42 14.07
CA LEU A 226 -22.99 14.22 12.80
C LEU A 226 -22.77 12.74 12.45
N GLU A 227 -23.33 11.82 13.24
CA GLU A 227 -23.16 10.38 13.08
C GLU A 227 -23.76 9.81 11.78
N THR A 228 -24.71 10.51 11.17
CA THR A 228 -25.37 10.12 9.91
C THR A 228 -24.81 10.85 8.68
N HIS A 229 -23.88 11.78 8.89
CA HIS A 229 -23.31 12.56 7.79
C HIS A 229 -22.32 11.70 6.99
N VAL A 230 -22.61 11.41 5.71
CA VAL A 230 -21.87 10.45 4.86
C VAL A 230 -20.36 10.67 4.86
N LEU A 231 -19.88 11.93 4.74
CA LEU A 231 -18.44 12.22 4.73
C LEU A 231 -17.77 11.94 6.09
N VAL A 232 -18.49 12.19 7.19
CA VAL A 232 -18.01 11.87 8.55
C VAL A 232 -17.94 10.35 8.72
N CYS A 233 -19.00 9.64 8.31
CA CYS A 233 -19.04 8.17 8.34
C CYS A 233 -17.90 7.57 7.52
N ASN A 234 -17.66 8.05 6.30
CA ASN A 234 -16.55 7.58 5.44
C ASN A 234 -15.18 7.80 6.12
N SER A 235 -15.00 8.94 6.79
CA SER A 235 -13.78 9.22 7.55
C SER A 235 -13.62 8.28 8.76
N LEU A 236 -14.72 8.02 9.50
CA LEU A 236 -14.74 7.07 10.61
C LEU A 236 -14.47 5.64 10.15
N LEU A 237 -15.09 5.20 9.04
CA LEU A 237 -14.83 3.90 8.42
C LEU A 237 -13.33 3.74 8.15
N LYS A 238 -12.73 4.72 7.45
CA LYS A 238 -11.30 4.72 7.15
C LYS A 238 -10.45 4.63 8.41
N MET A 239 -10.76 5.43 9.43
CA MET A 239 -10.03 5.43 10.70
C MET A 239 -10.10 4.08 11.41
N TYR A 240 -11.30 3.47 11.53
CA TYR A 240 -11.43 2.16 12.16
C TYR A 240 -10.70 1.06 11.39
N VAL A 241 -10.74 1.10 10.05
CA VAL A 241 -9.99 0.18 9.18
C VAL A 241 -8.48 0.38 9.36
N ASP A 242 -8.00 1.62 9.43
CA ASP A 242 -6.57 1.91 9.61
C ASP A 242 -6.07 1.48 10.99
N CYS A 243 -6.91 1.61 12.02
CA CYS A 243 -6.65 1.13 13.38
C CYS A 243 -6.88 -0.39 13.57
N GLY A 244 -7.24 -1.13 12.52
CA GLY A 244 -7.43 -2.59 12.58
C GLY A 244 -8.71 -3.07 13.26
N SER A 245 -9.68 -2.20 13.51
CA SER A 245 -10.95 -2.53 14.17
C SER A 245 -12.08 -2.64 13.13
N ILE A 246 -12.18 -3.81 12.50
CA ILE A 246 -13.16 -4.04 11.44
C ILE A 246 -14.60 -4.11 11.94
N GLU A 247 -14.79 -4.56 13.20
CA GLU A 247 -16.10 -4.65 13.83
C GLU A 247 -16.72 -3.26 13.97
N ASN A 248 -15.97 -2.29 14.53
CA ASN A 248 -16.46 -0.92 14.66
C ASN A 248 -16.66 -0.24 13.28
N ALA A 249 -15.82 -0.56 12.28
CA ALA A 249 -16.07 -0.10 10.92
C ALA A 249 -17.38 -0.66 10.37
N ARG A 250 -17.69 -1.93 10.63
CA ARG A 250 -18.92 -2.56 10.22
C ARG A 250 -20.14 -1.93 10.88
N GLU A 251 -20.07 -1.65 12.19
CA GLU A 251 -21.15 -0.98 12.92
C GLU A 251 -21.47 0.40 12.33
N VAL A 252 -20.43 1.21 12.02
CA VAL A 252 -20.62 2.51 11.37
C VAL A 252 -21.27 2.35 10.00
N PHE A 253 -20.81 1.39 9.19
CA PHE A 253 -21.37 1.14 7.86
C PHE A 253 -22.82 0.71 7.90
N ASP A 254 -23.19 -0.17 8.85
CA ASP A 254 -24.56 -0.66 8.98
C ASP A 254 -25.51 0.43 9.51
N ALA A 255 -25.03 1.37 10.32
CA ALA A 255 -25.77 2.53 10.81
C ALA A 255 -25.99 3.65 9.75
N MET A 256 -25.25 3.63 8.63
CA MET A 256 -25.41 4.64 7.57
C MET A 256 -26.77 4.51 6.88
N SER A 257 -27.49 5.62 6.78
CA SER A 257 -28.78 5.73 6.06
C SER A 257 -28.59 5.68 4.53
N SER A 258 -27.50 6.25 4.02
CA SER A 258 -27.12 6.20 2.61
C SER A 258 -25.65 5.82 2.49
N ARG A 259 -25.33 4.96 1.54
CA ARG A 259 -23.97 4.44 1.28
C ARG A 259 -23.55 4.82 -0.13
N ASP A 260 -22.40 5.46 -0.24
CA ASP A 260 -21.77 5.81 -1.52
C ASP A 260 -20.66 4.80 -1.89
N SER A 261 -20.05 4.96 -3.07
CA SER A 261 -18.95 4.10 -3.50
C SER A 261 -17.78 4.09 -2.50
N ILE A 262 -17.51 5.23 -1.83
CA ILE A 262 -16.42 5.37 -0.86
C ILE A 262 -16.69 4.51 0.39
N SER A 263 -17.93 4.55 0.91
CA SER A 263 -18.33 3.73 2.08
C SER A 263 -18.09 2.23 1.85
N TRP A 264 -18.53 1.75 0.68
CA TRP A 264 -18.32 0.35 0.29
C TRP A 264 -16.83 0.03 0.12
N THR A 265 -16.09 0.90 -0.57
CA THR A 265 -14.66 0.72 -0.82
C THR A 265 -13.86 0.62 0.47
N GLU A 266 -14.11 1.52 1.44
CA GLU A 266 -13.41 1.52 2.73
C GLU A 266 -13.69 0.25 3.53
N LEU A 267 -14.93 -0.22 3.56
CA LEU A 267 -15.27 -1.45 4.27
C LEU A 267 -14.66 -2.69 3.58
N ILE A 268 -14.71 -2.77 2.24
CA ILE A 268 -14.08 -3.85 1.46
C ILE A 268 -12.57 -3.87 1.73
N ARG A 269 -11.90 -2.70 1.68
CA ARG A 269 -10.48 -2.54 1.99
C ARG A 269 -10.17 -3.03 3.41
N GLY A 270 -11.04 -2.69 4.36
CA GLY A 270 -10.92 -3.11 5.75
C GLY A 270 -10.93 -4.62 5.91
N TYR A 271 -11.89 -5.30 5.33
CA TYR A 271 -11.96 -6.77 5.38
C TYR A 271 -10.75 -7.42 4.71
N VAL A 272 -10.34 -6.95 3.53
CA VAL A 272 -9.18 -7.50 2.82
C VAL A 272 -7.88 -7.28 3.61
N LYS A 273 -7.68 -6.10 4.20
CA LYS A 273 -6.50 -5.78 5.04
C LYS A 273 -6.42 -6.68 6.28
N ASN A 274 -7.55 -7.01 6.89
CA ASN A 274 -7.64 -7.85 8.08
C ASN A 274 -7.79 -9.36 7.76
N GLY A 275 -7.59 -9.77 6.50
CA GLY A 275 -7.64 -11.18 6.11
C GLY A 275 -9.05 -11.76 5.91
N GLY A 276 -10.10 -10.96 6.05
CA GLY A 276 -11.49 -11.34 5.81
C GLY A 276 -11.87 -11.37 4.33
N PHE A 277 -11.10 -12.08 3.52
CA PHE A 277 -11.21 -12.06 2.04
C PHE A 277 -12.61 -12.46 1.53
N ASN A 278 -13.21 -13.49 2.13
CA ASN A 278 -14.54 -13.95 1.75
C ASN A 278 -15.61 -12.88 1.98
N GLU A 279 -15.53 -12.17 3.12
CA GLU A 279 -16.47 -11.09 3.44
C GLU A 279 -16.26 -9.89 2.51
N GLY A 280 -15.01 -9.56 2.17
CA GLY A 280 -14.70 -8.55 1.17
C GLY A 280 -15.34 -8.86 -0.19
N LEU A 281 -15.24 -10.10 -0.67
CA LEU A 281 -15.85 -10.54 -1.93
C LEU A 281 -17.38 -10.51 -1.89
N LYS A 282 -18.01 -10.91 -0.76
CA LYS A 282 -19.45 -10.80 -0.57
C LYS A 282 -19.92 -9.34 -0.62
N LEU A 283 -19.18 -8.44 0.03
CA LEU A 283 -19.48 -7.00 0.03
C LEU A 283 -19.35 -6.41 -1.37
N PHE A 284 -18.30 -6.75 -2.12
CA PHE A 284 -18.13 -6.30 -3.50
C PHE A 284 -19.29 -6.77 -4.39
N LYS A 285 -19.71 -8.02 -4.25
CA LYS A 285 -20.86 -8.56 -4.96
C LYS A 285 -22.16 -7.83 -4.56
N LYS A 286 -22.34 -7.54 -3.27
CA LYS A 286 -23.49 -6.79 -2.76
C LYS A 286 -23.51 -5.36 -3.30
N MET A 287 -22.38 -4.65 -3.27
CA MET A 287 -22.21 -3.31 -3.87
C MET A 287 -22.67 -3.28 -5.33
N THR A 288 -22.23 -4.25 -6.14
CA THR A 288 -22.60 -4.34 -7.56
C THR A 288 -24.06 -4.73 -7.78
N SER A 289 -24.64 -5.55 -6.89
CA SER A 289 -26.06 -5.94 -6.96
C SER A 289 -27.02 -4.83 -6.54
N GLU A 290 -26.57 -3.89 -5.69
CA GLU A 290 -27.31 -2.68 -5.32
C GLU A 290 -27.17 -1.56 -6.40
N GLY A 291 -26.51 -1.85 -7.52
CA GLY A 291 -26.34 -0.91 -8.63
C GLY A 291 -25.26 0.16 -8.42
N ILE A 292 -24.49 0.08 -7.33
CA ILE A 292 -23.38 1.01 -7.05
C ILE A 292 -22.19 0.59 -7.90
N ARG A 293 -21.72 1.50 -8.76
CA ARG A 293 -20.55 1.24 -9.61
C ARG A 293 -19.26 1.27 -8.80
N PRO A 294 -18.46 0.18 -8.81
CA PRO A 294 -17.14 0.20 -8.20
C PRO A 294 -16.23 1.22 -8.88
N ASP A 295 -15.55 2.01 -8.08
CA ASP A 295 -14.48 2.89 -8.55
C ASP A 295 -13.15 2.12 -8.69
N PRO A 296 -12.10 2.70 -9.29
CA PRO A 296 -10.79 2.05 -9.39
C PRO A 296 -10.20 1.63 -8.04
N HIS A 297 -10.50 2.36 -6.95
CA HIS A 297 -10.03 2.01 -5.62
C HIS A 297 -10.74 0.78 -5.03
N ALA A 298 -12.06 0.64 -5.25
CA ALA A 298 -12.79 -0.56 -4.86
C ALA A 298 -12.22 -1.79 -5.55
N VAL A 299 -11.97 -1.68 -6.86
CA VAL A 299 -11.41 -2.76 -7.66
C VAL A 299 -10.01 -3.15 -7.21
N SER A 300 -9.11 -2.17 -7.07
CA SER A 300 -7.74 -2.42 -6.60
C SER A 300 -7.68 -2.95 -5.16
N SER A 301 -8.70 -2.67 -4.34
CA SER A 301 -8.82 -3.17 -2.98
C SER A 301 -9.29 -4.63 -2.91
N ILE A 302 -10.16 -5.07 -3.83
CA ILE A 302 -10.72 -6.44 -3.79
C ILE A 302 -9.86 -7.47 -4.53
N LEU A 303 -9.17 -7.10 -5.60
CA LEU A 303 -8.35 -8.03 -6.39
C LEU A 303 -7.27 -8.75 -5.56
N PRO A 304 -6.59 -8.11 -4.58
CA PRO A 304 -5.68 -8.81 -3.66
C PRO A 304 -6.33 -9.95 -2.87
N ALA A 305 -7.63 -9.87 -2.57
CA ALA A 305 -8.34 -10.98 -1.92
C ALA A 305 -8.38 -12.21 -2.83
N CYS A 306 -8.71 -12.04 -4.12
CA CYS A 306 -8.67 -13.13 -5.10
C CYS A 306 -7.24 -13.71 -5.23
N ALA A 307 -6.21 -12.85 -5.23
CA ALA A 307 -4.82 -13.26 -5.30
C ALA A 307 -4.38 -14.10 -4.09
N ARG A 308 -4.79 -13.68 -2.88
CA ARG A 308 -4.46 -14.40 -1.62
C ARG A 308 -5.15 -15.74 -1.50
N MET A 309 -6.41 -15.80 -1.93
CA MET A 309 -7.21 -17.04 -1.90
C MET A 309 -6.95 -17.96 -3.10
N THR A 310 -6.13 -17.52 -4.07
CA THR A 310 -6.00 -18.19 -5.38
C THR A 310 -7.34 -18.41 -6.09
N ALA A 311 -8.28 -17.48 -5.84
CA ALA A 311 -9.65 -17.51 -6.33
C ALA A 311 -9.73 -17.04 -7.80
N HIS A 312 -9.19 -17.85 -8.71
CA HIS A 312 -9.06 -17.52 -10.14
C HIS A 312 -10.39 -17.21 -10.81
N LYS A 313 -11.44 -17.98 -10.47
CA LYS A 313 -12.78 -17.79 -11.05
C LYS A 313 -13.38 -16.45 -10.66
N GLN A 314 -13.33 -16.08 -9.38
CA GLN A 314 -13.84 -14.81 -8.88
C GLN A 314 -13.06 -13.64 -9.50
N GLY A 315 -11.73 -13.75 -9.61
CA GLY A 315 -10.90 -12.76 -10.28
C GLY A 315 -11.31 -12.53 -11.74
N LYS A 316 -11.59 -13.62 -12.48
CA LYS A 316 -12.13 -13.54 -13.86
C LYS A 316 -13.53 -12.92 -13.93
N GLU A 317 -14.39 -13.23 -12.98
CA GLU A 317 -15.74 -12.66 -12.90
C GLU A 317 -15.67 -11.14 -12.67
N ILE A 318 -14.78 -10.67 -11.76
CA ILE A 318 -14.53 -9.25 -11.55
C ILE A 318 -13.98 -8.59 -12.82
N HIS A 319 -12.95 -9.15 -13.43
CA HIS A 319 -12.39 -8.62 -14.70
C HIS A 319 -13.45 -8.55 -15.80
N GLY A 320 -14.26 -9.60 -15.97
CA GLY A 320 -15.38 -9.62 -16.92
C GLY A 320 -16.45 -8.58 -16.59
N TYR A 321 -16.71 -8.30 -15.32
CA TYR A 321 -17.62 -7.23 -14.90
C TYR A 321 -17.09 -5.86 -15.31
N LEU A 322 -15.80 -5.58 -15.08
CA LEU A 322 -15.16 -4.31 -15.44
C LEU A 322 -15.29 -4.03 -16.94
N ILE A 323 -14.99 -5.03 -17.77
CA ILE A 323 -15.08 -4.90 -19.23
C ILE A 323 -16.53 -4.65 -19.68
N ARG A 324 -17.50 -5.44 -19.17
CA ARG A 324 -18.91 -5.31 -19.58
C ARG A 324 -19.55 -3.99 -19.16
N ASN A 325 -19.15 -3.44 -18.04
CA ASN A 325 -19.73 -2.19 -17.51
C ASN A 325 -18.92 -0.94 -17.86
N GLY A 326 -17.87 -1.07 -18.69
CA GLY A 326 -17.04 0.06 -19.11
C GLY A 326 -16.40 0.81 -17.92
N VAL A 327 -15.97 0.08 -16.87
CA VAL A 327 -15.26 0.69 -15.76
C VAL A 327 -13.88 1.11 -16.25
N GLU A 328 -13.48 2.34 -15.95
CA GLU A 328 -12.19 2.88 -16.35
C GLU A 328 -11.05 2.03 -15.77
N MET A 329 -10.22 1.50 -16.65
CA MET A 329 -9.04 0.73 -16.29
C MET A 329 -7.81 1.63 -16.32
N ASN A 330 -7.52 2.25 -15.18
CA ASN A 330 -6.25 2.97 -15.00
C ASN A 330 -5.11 1.99 -14.70
N VAL A 331 -3.87 2.47 -14.76
CA VAL A 331 -2.65 1.66 -14.52
C VAL A 331 -2.71 0.89 -13.18
N THR A 332 -3.31 1.49 -12.13
CA THR A 332 -3.44 0.85 -10.81
C THR A 332 -4.35 -0.38 -10.86
N VAL A 333 -5.49 -0.29 -11.56
CA VAL A 333 -6.42 -1.42 -11.74
C VAL A 333 -5.79 -2.51 -12.60
N GLU A 334 -5.12 -2.12 -13.71
CA GLU A 334 -4.45 -3.06 -14.59
C GLU A 334 -3.31 -3.79 -13.85
N ASN A 335 -2.51 -3.09 -13.05
CA ASN A 335 -1.50 -3.69 -12.18
C ASN A 335 -2.10 -4.67 -11.17
N ALA A 336 -3.23 -4.32 -10.55
CA ALA A 336 -3.92 -5.20 -9.62
C ALA A 336 -4.49 -6.46 -10.32
N LEU A 337 -4.97 -6.32 -11.56
CA LEU A 337 -5.42 -7.46 -12.38
C LEU A 337 -4.25 -8.38 -12.74
N ILE A 338 -3.11 -7.82 -13.15
CA ILE A 338 -1.91 -8.60 -13.46
C ILE A 338 -1.47 -9.37 -12.21
N ASP A 339 -1.33 -8.69 -11.06
CA ASP A 339 -0.93 -9.32 -9.79
C ASP A 339 -1.91 -10.44 -9.37
N MET A 340 -3.22 -10.20 -9.52
CA MET A 340 -4.25 -11.18 -9.26
C MET A 340 -4.09 -12.42 -10.15
N TYR A 341 -3.89 -12.25 -11.47
CA TYR A 341 -3.71 -13.37 -12.37
C TYR A 341 -2.41 -14.13 -12.13
N VAL A 342 -1.31 -13.43 -11.88
CA VAL A 342 -0.02 -14.03 -11.48
C VAL A 342 -0.21 -14.90 -10.24
N LYS A 343 -0.78 -14.36 -9.17
CA LYS A 343 -0.92 -15.04 -7.88
C LYS A 343 -2.03 -16.08 -7.83
N SER A 344 -2.93 -16.08 -8.82
CA SER A 344 -3.97 -17.10 -8.99
C SER A 344 -3.62 -18.19 -10.01
N GLY A 345 -2.37 -18.26 -10.49
CA GLY A 345 -1.86 -19.37 -11.28
C GLY A 345 -2.09 -19.24 -12.80
N SER A 346 -2.39 -18.04 -13.32
CA SER A 346 -2.67 -17.82 -14.75
C SER A 346 -1.75 -16.77 -15.37
N ILE A 347 -0.49 -17.13 -15.58
CA ILE A 347 0.53 -16.22 -16.15
C ILE A 347 0.16 -15.76 -17.57
N GLU A 348 -0.49 -16.60 -18.37
CA GLU A 348 -0.93 -16.23 -19.71
C GLU A 348 -1.99 -15.12 -19.68
N SER A 349 -2.95 -15.18 -18.73
CA SER A 349 -3.94 -14.11 -18.56
C SER A 349 -3.29 -12.81 -18.11
N ALA A 350 -2.33 -12.89 -17.18
CA ALA A 350 -1.52 -11.74 -16.74
C ALA A 350 -0.77 -11.11 -17.93
N SER A 351 -0.09 -11.93 -18.75
CA SER A 351 0.63 -11.49 -19.93
C SER A 351 -0.29 -10.82 -20.98
N LYS A 352 -1.52 -11.33 -21.17
CA LYS A 352 -2.52 -10.71 -22.05
C LYS A 352 -2.97 -9.34 -21.55
N VAL A 353 -3.18 -9.16 -20.24
CA VAL A 353 -3.49 -7.84 -19.68
C VAL A 353 -2.30 -6.90 -19.85
N PHE A 354 -1.10 -7.32 -19.46
CA PHE A 354 0.12 -6.54 -19.60
C PHE A 354 0.39 -6.09 -21.05
N SER A 355 0.21 -6.97 -22.03
CA SER A 355 0.44 -6.62 -23.44
C SER A 355 -0.54 -5.58 -23.97
N ARG A 356 -1.76 -5.53 -23.43
CA ARG A 356 -2.82 -4.57 -23.83
C ARG A 356 -2.71 -3.22 -23.15
N MET A 357 -1.96 -3.11 -22.03
CA MET A 357 -1.76 -1.83 -21.34
C MET A 357 -1.13 -0.80 -22.29
N VAL A 358 -1.76 0.37 -22.38
CA VAL A 358 -1.25 1.51 -23.16
C VAL A 358 -0.05 2.16 -22.47
N VAL A 359 -0.15 2.34 -21.16
CA VAL A 359 0.92 2.90 -20.33
C VAL A 359 1.34 1.85 -19.32
N LYS A 360 2.64 1.57 -19.27
CA LYS A 360 3.27 0.63 -18.33
C LYS A 360 4.21 1.38 -17.42
N ASP A 361 3.96 1.36 -16.13
CA ASP A 361 4.86 1.93 -15.11
C ASP A 361 5.87 0.89 -14.60
N ALA A 362 6.80 1.30 -13.77
CA ALA A 362 7.80 0.40 -13.19
C ALA A 362 7.16 -0.77 -12.42
N ILE A 363 5.99 -0.54 -11.80
CA ILE A 363 5.24 -1.56 -11.06
C ILE A 363 4.71 -2.63 -12.01
N SER A 364 4.13 -2.25 -13.16
CA SER A 364 3.62 -3.18 -14.17
C SER A 364 4.69 -4.18 -14.63
N TRP A 365 5.88 -3.66 -14.95
CA TRP A 365 7.02 -4.48 -15.35
C TRP A 365 7.49 -5.39 -14.23
N THR A 366 7.63 -4.85 -13.02
CA THR A 366 8.10 -5.59 -11.84
C THR A 366 7.18 -6.76 -11.48
N ILE A 367 5.85 -6.56 -11.53
CA ILE A 367 4.86 -7.61 -11.27
C ILE A 367 5.01 -8.74 -12.31
N MET A 368 5.19 -8.40 -13.59
CA MET A 368 5.35 -9.41 -14.64
C MET A 368 6.68 -10.16 -14.55
N ILE A 369 7.80 -9.48 -14.25
CA ILE A 369 9.12 -10.10 -14.03
C ILE A 369 9.02 -11.12 -12.87
N TYR A 370 8.44 -10.69 -11.75
CA TYR A 370 8.21 -11.57 -10.61
C TYR A 370 7.22 -12.72 -10.96
N GLY A 371 6.18 -12.40 -11.73
CA GLY A 371 5.17 -13.35 -12.17
C GLY A 371 5.76 -14.50 -12.99
N TYR A 372 6.56 -14.20 -13.99
CA TYR A 372 7.24 -15.23 -14.78
C TYR A 372 8.17 -16.08 -13.91
N SER A 373 8.88 -15.45 -12.98
CA SER A 373 9.75 -16.18 -12.03
C SER A 373 8.96 -17.12 -11.13
N LEU A 374 7.84 -16.64 -10.58
CA LEU A 374 6.97 -17.43 -9.71
C LEU A 374 6.38 -18.67 -10.42
N HIS A 375 6.22 -18.59 -11.74
CA HIS A 375 5.71 -19.70 -12.60
C HIS A 375 6.83 -20.55 -13.22
N GLY A 376 8.06 -20.48 -12.72
CA GLY A 376 9.18 -21.27 -13.23
C GLY A 376 9.80 -20.76 -14.55
N GLN A 377 9.35 -19.63 -15.06
CA GLN A 377 9.79 -19.05 -16.32
C GLN A 377 10.82 -17.90 -16.14
N GLY A 378 11.80 -18.11 -15.25
CA GLY A 378 12.77 -17.08 -14.85
C GLY A 378 13.52 -16.44 -16.03
N ALA A 379 13.87 -17.21 -17.06
CA ALA A 379 14.56 -16.67 -18.24
C ALA A 379 13.71 -15.60 -18.98
N LEU A 380 12.38 -15.76 -19.04
CA LEU A 380 11.49 -14.73 -19.58
C LEU A 380 11.43 -13.51 -18.67
N GLY A 381 11.47 -13.70 -17.35
CA GLY A 381 11.56 -12.59 -16.39
C GLY A 381 12.81 -11.74 -16.59
N VAL A 382 13.98 -12.36 -16.76
CA VAL A 382 15.24 -11.66 -17.05
C VAL A 382 15.17 -10.90 -18.39
N LYS A 383 14.64 -11.55 -19.44
CA LYS A 383 14.44 -10.89 -20.74
C LYS A 383 13.55 -9.65 -20.61
N LEU A 384 12.45 -9.76 -19.86
CA LEU A 384 11.53 -8.65 -19.64
C LEU A 384 12.18 -7.49 -18.88
N PHE A 385 13.07 -7.79 -17.91
CA PHE A 385 13.84 -6.76 -17.21
C PHE A 385 14.78 -5.99 -18.14
N HIS A 386 15.43 -6.67 -19.09
CA HIS A 386 16.24 -5.99 -20.10
C HIS A 386 15.40 -5.12 -21.04
N GLU A 387 14.17 -5.51 -21.32
CA GLU A 387 13.22 -4.68 -22.06
C GLU A 387 12.83 -3.45 -21.25
N MET A 388 12.49 -3.60 -19.95
CA MET A 388 12.17 -2.50 -19.04
C MET A 388 13.27 -1.42 -19.03
N LYS A 389 14.54 -1.81 -19.02
CA LYS A 389 15.69 -0.88 -19.06
C LYS A 389 15.68 0.05 -20.29
N LYS A 390 15.12 -0.38 -21.43
CA LYS A 390 15.06 0.43 -22.65
C LYS A 390 14.08 1.60 -22.56
N TYR A 391 13.13 1.56 -21.61
CA TYR A 391 12.12 2.60 -21.42
C TYR A 391 12.53 3.70 -20.43
N ASN A 392 13.79 3.72 -19.96
CA ASN A 392 14.32 4.70 -19.01
C ASN A 392 13.48 4.86 -17.74
N LEU A 393 12.81 3.80 -17.30
CA LEU A 393 12.06 3.77 -16.05
C LEU A 393 13.02 3.70 -14.85
N GLU A 394 12.66 4.33 -13.76
CA GLU A 394 13.40 4.22 -12.50
C GLU A 394 13.28 2.80 -11.96
N ILE A 395 14.41 2.13 -11.78
CA ILE A 395 14.48 0.75 -11.29
C ILE A 395 14.68 0.80 -9.78
N ASP A 396 13.67 0.38 -9.06
CA ASP A 396 13.65 0.33 -7.60
C ASP A 396 14.25 -0.98 -7.03
N GLU A 397 14.32 -1.05 -5.70
CA GLU A 397 14.81 -2.23 -4.97
C GLU A 397 13.95 -3.48 -5.22
N VAL A 398 12.64 -3.30 -5.47
CA VAL A 398 11.71 -4.41 -5.70
C VAL A 398 11.92 -5.01 -7.08
N ALA A 399 12.17 -4.17 -8.09
CA ALA A 399 12.50 -4.62 -9.43
C ALA A 399 13.81 -5.42 -9.46
N TYR A 400 14.86 -4.94 -8.75
CA TYR A 400 16.11 -5.70 -8.60
C TYR A 400 15.88 -7.02 -7.87
N SER A 401 15.12 -7.05 -6.77
CA SER A 401 14.77 -8.29 -6.09
C SER A 401 14.05 -9.28 -7.02
N SER A 402 13.12 -8.77 -7.84
CA SER A 402 12.33 -9.59 -8.77
C SER A 402 13.18 -10.21 -9.86
N VAL A 403 14.12 -9.46 -10.45
CA VAL A 403 15.01 -10.02 -11.49
C VAL A 403 16.08 -10.93 -10.90
N LEU A 404 16.60 -10.66 -9.70
CA LEU A 404 17.52 -11.59 -9.02
C LEU A 404 16.81 -12.92 -8.74
N TYR A 405 15.53 -12.87 -8.31
CA TYR A 405 14.74 -14.09 -8.15
C TYR A 405 14.50 -14.81 -9.49
N ALA A 406 14.33 -14.08 -10.60
CA ALA A 406 14.28 -14.64 -11.94
C ALA A 406 15.58 -15.38 -12.31
N CYS A 407 16.75 -14.81 -11.95
CA CYS A 407 18.05 -15.46 -12.13
C CYS A 407 18.16 -16.73 -11.30
N VAL A 408 17.65 -16.73 -10.05
CA VAL A 408 17.61 -17.91 -9.18
C VAL A 408 16.82 -19.03 -9.84
N VAL A 409 15.61 -18.74 -10.34
CA VAL A 409 14.72 -19.72 -10.97
C VAL A 409 15.29 -20.26 -12.28
N ALA A 410 15.97 -19.40 -13.06
CA ALA A 410 16.57 -19.78 -14.34
C ALA A 410 18.03 -20.31 -14.20
N ASN A 411 18.57 -20.36 -12.97
CA ASN A 411 19.96 -20.74 -12.69
C ASN A 411 21.01 -19.91 -13.45
N LEU A 412 20.73 -18.61 -13.66
CA LEU A 412 21.58 -17.69 -14.42
C LEU A 412 22.59 -16.97 -13.52
N VAL A 413 23.62 -17.66 -13.07
CA VAL A 413 24.59 -17.18 -12.06
C VAL A 413 25.35 -15.95 -12.52
N GLN A 414 25.86 -15.92 -13.75
CA GLN A 414 26.66 -14.80 -14.27
C GLN A 414 25.80 -13.53 -14.43
N GLU A 415 24.58 -13.69 -14.93
CA GLU A 415 23.63 -12.59 -15.04
C GLU A 415 23.28 -12.02 -13.67
N GLY A 416 23.02 -12.90 -12.69
CA GLY A 416 22.75 -12.50 -11.30
C GLY A 416 23.89 -11.70 -10.68
N ARG A 417 25.15 -12.11 -10.88
CA ARG A 417 26.34 -11.36 -10.42
C ARG A 417 26.40 -9.98 -11.07
N THR A 418 26.18 -9.90 -12.38
CA THR A 418 26.18 -8.65 -13.13
C THR A 418 25.08 -7.71 -12.61
N LEU A 419 23.85 -8.21 -12.45
CA LEU A 419 22.72 -7.42 -11.97
C LEU A 419 22.93 -6.95 -10.52
N PHE A 420 23.47 -7.82 -9.65
CA PHE A 420 23.77 -7.45 -8.28
C PHE A 420 24.81 -6.32 -8.19
N SER A 421 25.82 -6.30 -9.06
CA SER A 421 26.84 -5.26 -9.09
C SER A 421 26.30 -3.86 -9.43
N PHE A 422 25.14 -3.75 -10.06
CA PHE A 422 24.46 -2.48 -10.33
C PHE A 422 23.67 -1.92 -9.14
N ILE A 423 23.45 -2.71 -8.08
CA ILE A 423 22.69 -2.27 -6.91
C ILE A 423 23.59 -1.43 -6.01
N ARG A 424 23.34 -0.12 -5.96
CA ARG A 424 24.17 0.82 -5.16
C ARG A 424 24.11 0.56 -3.65
N ARG A 425 22.96 0.15 -3.11
CA ARG A 425 22.73 -0.13 -1.69
C ARG A 425 21.94 -1.43 -1.55
N PRO A 426 22.60 -2.59 -1.61
CA PRO A 426 21.91 -3.86 -1.44
C PRO A 426 21.28 -3.98 -0.05
N ASN A 427 20.03 -4.43 0.01
CA ASN A 427 19.34 -4.78 1.26
C ASN A 427 19.50 -6.30 1.55
N VAL A 428 19.03 -6.74 2.72
CA VAL A 428 19.13 -8.15 3.17
C VAL A 428 18.54 -9.11 2.14
N ARG A 429 17.42 -8.75 1.51
CA ARG A 429 16.74 -9.58 0.51
C ARG A 429 17.58 -9.77 -0.75
N HIS A 430 18.27 -8.73 -1.22
CA HIS A 430 19.19 -8.85 -2.36
C HIS A 430 20.33 -9.82 -2.05
N TYR A 431 20.91 -9.71 -0.86
CA TYR A 431 21.96 -10.63 -0.40
C TYR A 431 21.44 -12.07 -0.29
N ALA A 432 20.25 -12.27 0.29
CA ALA A 432 19.64 -13.60 0.40
C ALA A 432 19.41 -14.23 -0.98
N LEU A 433 18.94 -13.47 -1.97
CA LEU A 433 18.74 -13.95 -3.33
C LEU A 433 20.06 -14.32 -4.04
N MET A 434 21.13 -13.54 -3.82
CA MET A 434 22.46 -13.91 -4.34
C MET A 434 23.00 -15.17 -3.69
N VAL A 435 22.87 -15.31 -2.37
CA VAL A 435 23.28 -16.53 -1.66
C VAL A 435 22.47 -17.72 -2.15
N LEU A 436 21.15 -17.55 -2.33
CA LEU A 436 20.27 -18.58 -2.89
C LEU A 436 20.69 -19.01 -4.29
N LEU A 437 21.00 -18.04 -5.17
CA LEU A 437 21.48 -18.30 -6.53
C LEU A 437 22.77 -19.14 -6.52
N LEU A 438 23.76 -18.70 -5.75
CA LEU A 438 25.03 -19.39 -5.65
C LEU A 438 24.89 -20.80 -5.06
N ALA A 439 24.09 -20.93 -3.99
CA ALA A 439 23.87 -22.19 -3.31
C ALA A 439 23.09 -23.19 -4.17
N ARG A 440 22.06 -22.73 -4.91
CA ARG A 440 21.32 -23.59 -5.87
C ARG A 440 22.16 -24.03 -7.06
N ALA A 441 23.11 -23.19 -7.48
CA ALA A 441 24.07 -23.55 -8.53
C ALA A 441 25.22 -24.45 -8.04
N GLY A 442 25.26 -24.79 -6.73
CA GLY A 442 26.30 -25.63 -6.13
C GLY A 442 27.56 -24.90 -5.69
N PHE A 443 27.64 -23.57 -5.83
CA PHE A 443 28.81 -22.77 -5.44
C PHE A 443 28.83 -22.45 -3.94
N PHE A 444 28.75 -23.47 -3.08
CA PHE A 444 28.64 -23.30 -1.62
C PHE A 444 29.81 -22.56 -0.99
N ASN A 445 31.04 -22.78 -1.47
CA ASN A 445 32.22 -22.10 -0.94
C ASN A 445 32.16 -20.61 -1.24
N GLU A 446 31.77 -20.24 -2.47
CA GLU A 446 31.59 -18.85 -2.86
C GLU A 446 30.46 -18.18 -2.07
N ALA A 447 29.32 -18.88 -1.87
CA ALA A 447 28.22 -18.38 -1.06
C ALA A 447 28.67 -18.09 0.38
N LYS A 448 29.48 -18.95 1.00
CA LYS A 448 30.03 -18.72 2.34
C LYS A 448 30.97 -17.52 2.39
N ILE A 449 31.91 -17.43 1.46
CA ILE A 449 32.82 -16.27 1.35
C ILE A 449 32.01 -14.99 1.16
N PHE A 450 30.97 -15.00 0.32
CA PHE A 450 30.11 -13.89 0.08
C PHE A 450 29.37 -13.42 1.36
N ILE A 451 28.92 -14.37 2.20
CA ILE A 451 28.29 -14.08 3.50
C ILE A 451 29.31 -13.44 4.46
N GLU A 452 30.53 -13.97 4.52
CA GLU A 452 31.59 -13.50 5.44
C GLU A 452 32.07 -12.10 5.04
N VAL A 453 32.39 -11.88 3.75
CA VAL A 453 32.86 -10.58 3.23
C VAL A 453 31.86 -9.47 3.46
N ASN A 454 30.56 -9.74 3.26
CA ASN A 454 29.50 -8.75 3.44
C ASN A 454 28.96 -8.68 4.88
N LYS A 455 29.45 -9.54 5.79
CA LYS A 455 29.06 -9.60 7.22
C LYS A 455 27.55 -9.76 7.44
N ILE A 456 26.91 -10.61 6.62
CA ILE A 456 25.45 -10.80 6.60
C ILE A 456 24.98 -12.11 7.25
N GLY A 457 25.88 -12.85 7.87
CA GLY A 457 25.59 -14.16 8.51
C GLY A 457 24.65 -14.08 9.73
N GLN A 458 24.39 -12.88 10.28
CA GLN A 458 23.43 -12.66 11.37
C GLN A 458 21.97 -12.53 10.88
N HIS A 459 21.72 -12.53 9.59
CA HIS A 459 20.37 -12.44 9.05
C HIS A 459 19.82 -13.83 8.72
N ALA A 460 18.76 -14.23 9.43
CA ALA A 460 18.14 -15.54 9.25
C ALA A 460 17.67 -15.81 7.81
N GLU A 461 17.23 -14.75 7.07
CA GLU A 461 16.82 -14.86 5.68
C GLU A 461 17.98 -15.33 4.77
N VAL A 462 19.20 -14.83 5.01
CA VAL A 462 20.40 -15.21 4.27
C VAL A 462 20.81 -16.64 4.60
N VAL A 463 20.74 -17.03 5.88
CA VAL A 463 21.08 -18.37 6.34
C VAL A 463 20.08 -19.41 5.81
N ARG A 464 18.78 -19.06 5.74
CA ARG A 464 17.74 -19.89 5.09
C ARG A 464 18.01 -20.09 3.60
N ALA A 465 18.43 -19.05 2.90
CA ALA A 465 18.78 -19.15 1.48
C ALA A 465 19.90 -20.17 1.24
N LEU A 466 20.88 -20.23 2.12
CA LEU A 466 21.95 -21.24 2.05
C LEU A 466 21.41 -22.66 2.37
N LEU A 467 20.46 -22.79 3.31
CA LEU A 467 19.81 -24.06 3.63
C LEU A 467 19.02 -24.61 2.42
N ASP A 468 18.32 -23.73 1.68
CA ASP A 468 17.59 -24.13 0.47
C ASP A 468 18.53 -24.72 -0.60
N GLY A 469 19.73 -24.16 -0.74
CA GLY A 469 20.76 -24.78 -1.59
C GLY A 469 21.21 -26.14 -1.10
N CYS A 470 21.34 -26.32 0.23
CA CYS A 470 21.68 -27.61 0.80
C CYS A 470 20.62 -28.69 0.51
N ARG A 471 19.33 -28.31 0.52
CA ARG A 471 18.23 -29.21 0.15
C ARG A 471 18.35 -29.68 -1.29
N ASN A 472 18.55 -28.76 -2.23
CA ASN A 472 18.64 -29.09 -3.65
C ASN A 472 19.82 -30.03 -3.97
N HIS A 473 20.93 -29.89 -3.26
CA HIS A 473 22.12 -30.71 -3.46
C HIS A 473 22.26 -31.84 -2.44
N ARG A 474 21.24 -32.08 -1.60
CA ARG A 474 21.25 -33.12 -0.53
C ARG A 474 22.48 -33.06 0.38
N ASN A 475 22.96 -31.82 0.65
CA ASN A 475 24.14 -31.63 1.50
C ASN A 475 23.74 -31.57 2.98
N VAL A 476 23.39 -32.73 3.50
CA VAL A 476 22.86 -32.94 4.86
C VAL A 476 23.84 -32.49 5.96
N LYS A 477 25.16 -32.69 5.78
CA LYS A 477 26.17 -32.30 6.79
C LYS A 477 26.26 -30.76 6.95
N THR A 478 26.25 -30.04 5.83
CA THR A 478 26.25 -28.57 5.86
C THR A 478 24.89 -28.05 6.33
N GLY A 479 23.80 -28.68 5.90
CA GLY A 479 22.44 -28.38 6.31
C GLY A 479 22.28 -28.39 7.84
N LYS A 480 22.79 -29.40 8.54
CA LYS A 480 22.74 -29.46 10.01
C LYS A 480 23.33 -28.22 10.68
N LYS A 481 24.55 -27.82 10.28
CA LYS A 481 25.23 -26.65 10.87
C LYS A 481 24.44 -25.38 10.66
N ILE A 482 23.80 -25.26 9.50
CA ILE A 482 22.96 -24.11 9.13
C ILE A 482 21.68 -24.10 9.97
N ILE A 483 21.04 -25.25 10.20
CA ILE A 483 19.84 -25.35 11.04
C ILE A 483 20.18 -25.01 12.50
N GLU A 484 21.32 -25.49 13.04
CA GLU A 484 21.79 -25.10 14.37
C GLU A 484 21.97 -23.58 14.47
N GLN A 485 22.60 -22.96 13.49
CA GLN A 485 22.73 -21.50 13.42
C GLN A 485 21.37 -20.77 13.33
N LEU A 486 20.38 -21.33 12.64
CA LEU A 486 19.02 -20.78 12.59
C LEU A 486 18.30 -20.86 13.95
N CYS A 487 18.50 -21.92 14.71
CA CYS A 487 17.97 -22.02 16.08
C CYS A 487 18.56 -20.94 16.99
N ASP A 488 19.86 -20.64 16.85
CA ASP A 488 20.52 -19.57 17.61
C ASP A 488 20.04 -18.18 17.21
N LEU A 489 19.81 -17.94 15.91
CA LEU A 489 19.36 -16.65 15.38
C LEU A 489 17.88 -16.37 15.67
N GLU A 490 17.05 -17.40 15.69
CA GLU A 490 15.61 -17.30 15.90
C GLU A 490 15.13 -18.33 16.94
N PRO A 491 15.47 -18.15 18.22
CA PRO A 491 15.16 -19.13 19.27
C PRO A 491 13.66 -19.30 19.55
N LEU A 492 12.81 -18.36 19.12
CA LEU A 492 11.36 -18.45 19.26
C LEU A 492 10.65 -19.04 18.02
N ASN A 493 11.40 -19.54 17.05
CA ASN A 493 10.82 -20.11 15.83
C ASN A 493 10.79 -21.65 15.92
N ALA A 494 9.60 -22.20 16.17
CA ALA A 494 9.39 -23.65 16.28
C ALA A 494 9.84 -24.43 15.04
N ASP A 495 9.68 -23.85 13.84
CA ASP A 495 10.00 -24.53 12.57
C ASP A 495 11.49 -24.90 12.47
N ASN A 496 12.40 -24.11 13.08
CA ASN A 496 13.84 -24.41 13.09
C ASN A 496 14.15 -25.66 13.95
N TYR A 497 13.46 -25.81 15.09
CA TYR A 497 13.61 -26.96 15.96
C TYR A 497 13.01 -28.23 15.33
N ILE A 498 11.92 -28.12 14.58
CA ILE A 498 11.36 -29.24 13.80
C ILE A 498 12.37 -29.72 12.75
N LEU A 499 12.99 -28.81 12.00
CA LEU A 499 14.04 -29.12 11.04
C LEU A 499 15.19 -29.90 11.69
N LEU A 500 15.65 -29.44 12.86
CA LEU A 500 16.72 -30.12 13.59
C LEU A 500 16.25 -31.48 14.13
N SER A 501 15.03 -31.59 14.60
CA SER A 501 14.40 -32.83 15.04
C SER A 501 14.33 -33.84 13.89
N ASN A 502 13.89 -33.42 12.69
CA ASN A 502 13.85 -34.29 11.51
C ASN A 502 15.26 -34.79 11.12
N TRP A 503 16.26 -33.90 11.19
CA TRP A 503 17.66 -34.31 10.94
C TRP A 503 18.12 -35.39 11.92
N TYR A 504 17.84 -35.25 13.23
CA TYR A 504 18.19 -36.23 14.21
C TYR A 504 17.40 -37.56 14.06
N ALA A 505 16.12 -37.47 13.65
CA ALA A 505 15.26 -38.62 13.43
C ALA A 505 15.80 -39.56 12.32
N VAL A 506 16.20 -38.96 11.15
CA VAL A 506 16.81 -39.74 10.06
C VAL A 506 18.10 -40.41 10.47
N ASN A 507 18.88 -39.80 11.38
CA ASN A 507 20.11 -40.38 11.91
C ASN A 507 19.87 -41.27 13.14
N ALA A 508 18.63 -41.69 13.41
CA ALA A 508 18.21 -42.54 14.52
C ALA A 508 18.64 -42.07 15.92
N LYS A 509 18.80 -40.75 16.10
CA LYS A 509 19.17 -40.13 17.39
C LYS A 509 17.93 -39.66 18.16
N TRP A 510 17.13 -40.62 18.59
CA TRP A 510 15.80 -40.37 19.18
C TRP A 510 15.85 -39.56 20.49
N ASP A 511 16.89 -39.70 21.31
CA ASP A 511 17.07 -38.91 22.54
C ASP A 511 17.14 -37.42 22.25
N TRP A 512 17.77 -37.02 21.14
CA TRP A 512 17.84 -35.63 20.72
C TRP A 512 16.52 -35.12 20.14
N VAL A 513 15.78 -35.99 19.46
CA VAL A 513 14.43 -35.67 18.97
C VAL A 513 13.52 -35.36 20.14
N ASP A 514 13.54 -36.20 21.20
CA ASP A 514 12.66 -36.00 22.36
C ASP A 514 13.04 -34.74 23.14
N LYS A 515 14.33 -34.46 23.33
CA LYS A 515 14.81 -33.20 23.92
C LYS A 515 14.36 -31.96 23.17
N LEU A 516 14.46 -31.97 21.85
CA LEU A 516 14.01 -30.82 21.02
C LEU A 516 12.49 -30.61 21.10
N ARG A 517 11.72 -31.69 21.11
CA ARG A 517 10.26 -31.63 21.27
C ARG A 517 9.85 -31.16 22.65
N GLU A 518 10.59 -31.54 23.68
CA GLU A 518 10.43 -31.03 25.03
C GLU A 518 10.75 -29.54 25.09
N THR A 519 11.85 -29.10 24.48
CA THR A 519 12.19 -27.68 24.34
C THR A 519 11.07 -26.86 23.67
N ILE A 520 10.49 -27.34 22.57
CA ILE A 520 9.36 -26.71 21.89
C ILE A 520 8.16 -26.54 22.85
N ARG A 521 7.85 -27.57 23.64
CA ARG A 521 6.74 -27.55 24.62
C ARG A 521 7.01 -26.59 25.77
N ASP A 522 8.22 -26.68 26.35
CA ASP A 522 8.61 -25.85 27.51
C ASP A 522 8.63 -24.33 27.17
N MET A 523 9.04 -24.01 25.95
CA MET A 523 9.02 -22.65 25.44
C MET A 523 7.63 -22.20 24.96
N GLY A 524 6.61 -23.06 25.00
CA GLY A 524 5.26 -22.75 24.51
C GLY A 524 5.18 -22.48 23.02
N LEU A 525 6.13 -22.98 22.23
CA LEU A 525 6.18 -22.75 20.79
C LEU A 525 5.16 -23.64 20.07
N VAL A 526 4.51 -23.07 19.06
CA VAL A 526 3.54 -23.81 18.23
C VAL A 526 4.08 -23.93 16.81
N PRO A 527 4.43 -25.15 16.37
CA PRO A 527 4.84 -25.41 14.99
C PRO A 527 3.71 -25.09 14.00
N LYS A 528 4.07 -24.63 12.81
CA LYS A 528 3.11 -24.41 11.74
C LYS A 528 2.58 -25.73 11.23
N LYS A 529 1.25 -25.87 11.26
CA LYS A 529 0.58 -27.02 10.64
C LYS A 529 0.52 -26.83 9.13
N ALA A 530 0.79 -27.91 8.40
CA ALA A 530 0.65 -27.93 6.95
C ALA A 530 -0.80 -28.12 6.54
N TYR A 531 -1.27 -27.22 5.67
CA TYR A 531 -2.59 -27.28 5.07
C TYR A 531 -2.49 -27.09 3.58
N SER A 532 -3.32 -27.85 2.85
CA SER A 532 -3.57 -27.65 1.44
C SER A 532 -5.05 -27.41 1.20
N TRP A 533 -5.38 -26.55 0.25
CA TRP A 533 -6.77 -26.28 -0.08
C TRP A 533 -7.01 -26.21 -1.57
N ILE A 534 -8.24 -26.56 -1.95
CA ILE A 534 -8.76 -26.53 -3.30
C ILE A 534 -10.13 -25.85 -3.32
N GLU A 535 -10.37 -25.00 -4.31
CA GLU A 535 -11.68 -24.40 -4.54
C GLU A 535 -12.52 -25.31 -5.44
N PHE A 536 -13.70 -25.74 -4.97
CA PHE A 536 -14.65 -26.51 -5.72
C PHE A 536 -16.08 -26.04 -5.47
N HIS A 537 -16.85 -25.74 -6.52
CA HIS A 537 -18.21 -25.21 -6.45
C HIS A 537 -18.35 -23.96 -5.54
N ASN A 538 -17.42 -23.01 -5.64
CA ASN A 538 -17.36 -21.78 -4.83
C ASN A 538 -17.22 -22.05 -3.30
N LYS A 539 -16.75 -23.24 -2.92
CA LYS A 539 -16.38 -23.61 -1.56
C LYS A 539 -14.91 -23.99 -1.51
N ILE A 540 -14.24 -23.59 -0.44
CA ILE A 540 -12.87 -23.96 -0.18
C ILE A 540 -12.89 -25.24 0.66
N HIS A 541 -12.26 -26.29 0.16
CA HIS A 541 -12.01 -27.54 0.87
C HIS A 541 -10.58 -27.51 1.37
N VAL A 542 -10.40 -27.61 2.67
CA VAL A 542 -9.10 -27.56 3.36
C VAL A 542 -8.77 -28.95 3.88
N PHE A 543 -7.53 -29.36 3.70
CA PHE A 543 -6.99 -30.65 4.13
C PHE A 543 -5.74 -30.40 4.98
N GLY A 544 -5.71 -30.94 6.19
CA GLY A 544 -4.49 -31.07 6.99
C GLY A 544 -3.83 -32.42 6.74
N THR A 545 -2.59 -32.56 7.19
CA THR A 545 -1.91 -33.86 7.15
C THR A 545 -2.61 -34.84 8.09
N GLY A 546 -2.92 -36.03 7.59
CA GLY A 546 -3.67 -37.06 8.35
C GLY A 546 -5.13 -36.68 8.67
N ASP A 547 -5.67 -35.62 8.04
CA ASP A 547 -7.00 -35.09 8.35
C ASP A 547 -8.13 -36.06 7.91
N VAL A 548 -8.95 -36.45 8.89
CA VAL A 548 -10.15 -37.30 8.68
C VAL A 548 -11.43 -36.51 8.89
N SER A 549 -11.35 -35.21 9.13
CA SER A 549 -12.52 -34.36 9.41
C SER A 549 -13.40 -34.06 8.20
N HIS A 550 -12.87 -34.21 6.98
CA HIS A 550 -13.60 -33.95 5.76
C HIS A 550 -14.75 -34.98 5.58
N PRO A 551 -15.99 -34.57 5.19
CA PRO A 551 -17.13 -35.48 5.06
C PRO A 551 -16.96 -36.66 4.12
N ARG A 552 -15.94 -36.63 3.24
CA ARG A 552 -15.59 -37.70 2.31
C ARG A 552 -14.24 -38.33 2.61
N SER A 553 -13.70 -38.17 3.81
CA SER A 553 -12.34 -38.61 4.17
C SER A 553 -12.10 -40.10 3.85
N GLU A 554 -13.00 -41.03 4.27
CA GLU A 554 -12.83 -42.46 4.04
C GLU A 554 -12.69 -42.78 2.54
N LYS A 555 -13.55 -42.19 1.69
CA LYS A 555 -13.47 -42.39 0.26
C LYS A 555 -12.18 -41.81 -0.31
N LEU A 556 -11.76 -40.63 0.14
CA LEU A 556 -10.53 -39.96 -0.34
C LEU A 556 -9.28 -40.78 0.00
N TYR A 557 -9.21 -41.35 1.21
CA TYR A 557 -8.11 -42.23 1.59
C TYR A 557 -8.10 -43.53 0.79
N TRP A 558 -9.27 -44.12 0.51
CA TRP A 558 -9.38 -45.27 -0.34
C TRP A 558 -8.92 -44.98 -1.78
N ASP A 559 -9.42 -43.88 -2.38
CA ASP A 559 -9.03 -43.44 -3.73
C ASP A 559 -7.52 -43.18 -3.79
N LEU A 560 -6.97 -42.54 -2.75
CA LEU A 560 -5.53 -42.27 -2.65
C LEU A 560 -4.70 -43.54 -2.54
N GLN A 561 -5.14 -44.56 -1.76
CA GLN A 561 -4.48 -45.85 -1.71
C GLN A 561 -4.47 -46.54 -3.08
N CYS A 562 -5.59 -46.51 -3.81
CA CYS A 562 -5.66 -47.05 -5.17
C CYS A 562 -4.71 -46.30 -6.12
N LEU A 563 -4.61 -44.96 -6.01
CA LEU A 563 -3.71 -44.14 -6.79
C LEU A 563 -2.24 -44.45 -6.46
N MET A 564 -1.91 -44.63 -5.18
CA MET A 564 -0.55 -45.00 -4.74
C MET A 564 -0.12 -46.37 -5.26
N LYS A 565 -1.05 -47.33 -5.39
CA LYS A 565 -0.77 -48.62 -6.00
C LYS A 565 -0.36 -48.48 -7.46
N LYS A 566 -1.12 -47.70 -8.23
CA LYS A 566 -0.81 -47.37 -9.67
C LYS A 566 0.56 -46.68 -9.78
N ILE A 567 0.86 -45.71 -8.90
CA ILE A 567 2.13 -44.98 -8.89
C ILE A 567 3.33 -45.93 -8.64
N LYS A 568 3.17 -46.89 -7.73
CA LYS A 568 4.19 -47.92 -7.48
C LYS A 568 4.37 -48.87 -8.66
N GLU A 569 3.30 -49.27 -9.32
CA GLU A 569 3.35 -50.09 -10.51
C GLU A 569 4.10 -49.41 -11.68
N GLU A 570 4.09 -48.08 -11.73
CA GLU A 570 4.90 -47.24 -12.66
C GLU A 570 6.38 -47.12 -12.24
N GLY A 571 6.81 -47.82 -11.19
CA GLY A 571 8.21 -47.84 -10.76
C GLY A 571 8.62 -46.69 -9.83
N TYR A 572 7.69 -45.94 -9.29
CA TYR A 572 8.01 -44.90 -8.31
C TYR A 572 8.43 -45.51 -6.96
N VAL A 573 9.59 -45.07 -6.45
CA VAL A 573 10.09 -45.40 -5.11
C VAL A 573 10.17 -44.12 -4.30
N SER A 574 9.52 -44.08 -3.12
CA SER A 574 9.58 -42.91 -2.25
C SER A 574 10.96 -42.75 -1.63
N ASP A 575 11.43 -41.52 -1.56
CA ASP A 575 12.63 -41.15 -0.85
C ASP A 575 12.37 -41.24 0.67
N THR A 576 13.31 -41.88 1.40
CA THR A 576 13.23 -42.02 2.85
C THR A 576 14.07 -41.00 3.62
N ASP A 577 14.84 -40.16 2.94
CA ASP A 577 15.62 -39.10 3.58
C ASP A 577 14.80 -37.78 3.68
N PHE A 578 14.28 -37.53 4.88
CA PHE A 578 13.55 -36.34 5.24
C PHE A 578 14.33 -35.38 6.18
N SER A 579 15.66 -35.55 6.25
CA SER A 579 16.52 -34.81 7.19
C SER A 579 16.47 -33.27 7.06
N LEU A 580 16.03 -32.75 5.93
CA LEU A 580 15.96 -31.32 5.66
C LEU A 580 14.52 -30.81 5.37
N HIS A 581 13.50 -31.55 5.82
CA HIS A 581 12.10 -31.17 5.62
C HIS A 581 11.61 -30.20 6.70
N ASP A 582 10.77 -29.23 6.27
CA ASP A 582 10.36 -28.07 7.07
C ASP A 582 9.23 -28.36 8.06
N VAL A 583 8.57 -29.51 7.95
CA VAL A 583 7.29 -29.78 8.62
C VAL A 583 7.34 -31.13 9.34
N ASP A 584 6.65 -31.17 10.46
CA ASP A 584 6.46 -32.40 11.26
C ASP A 584 5.56 -33.46 10.57
N GLU A 585 5.26 -33.24 9.28
CA GLU A 585 4.46 -34.16 8.45
C GLU A 585 5.08 -35.52 8.28
N GLU A 586 6.38 -35.69 8.56
CA GLU A 586 7.15 -36.80 8.01
C GLU A 586 7.50 -37.89 9.01
N ARG A 587 7.29 -37.61 10.29
CA ARG A 587 7.60 -38.62 11.33
C ARG A 587 6.59 -39.77 11.36
N GLU A 588 5.33 -39.53 10.96
CA GLU A 588 4.24 -40.50 11.06
C GLU A 588 3.67 -40.88 9.69
N CYS A 589 4.10 -40.18 8.65
CA CYS A 589 3.46 -40.27 7.34
C CYS A 589 4.17 -41.20 6.39
N ILE A 590 3.53 -42.29 6.19
CA ILE A 590 3.43 -42.86 4.87
C ILE A 590 2.95 -41.74 3.93
N PRO A 591 3.54 -41.54 2.73
CA PRO A 591 3.19 -40.49 1.76
C PRO A 591 1.69 -40.29 1.49
N VAL A 592 0.87 -41.24 1.89
CA VAL A 592 -0.58 -41.33 1.71
C VAL A 592 -1.37 -40.29 2.53
N GLY A 593 -0.76 -39.66 3.56
CA GLY A 593 -1.46 -38.74 4.47
C GLY A 593 -1.14 -37.27 4.31
N HIS A 594 -0.27 -36.87 3.40
CA HIS A 594 0.10 -35.48 3.20
C HIS A 594 -1.05 -34.62 2.68
N SER A 595 -1.15 -33.41 3.17
CA SER A 595 -2.26 -32.52 2.89
C SER A 595 -2.47 -32.24 1.39
N GLU A 596 -1.38 -32.11 0.62
CA GLU A 596 -1.43 -31.93 -0.83
C GLU A 596 -1.92 -33.18 -1.58
N MET A 597 -1.59 -34.36 -1.10
CA MET A 597 -2.05 -35.61 -1.73
C MET A 597 -3.55 -35.82 -1.53
N LEU A 598 -4.08 -35.47 -0.36
CA LEU A 598 -5.52 -35.45 -0.10
C LEU A 598 -6.24 -34.44 -0.98
N ALA A 599 -5.66 -33.25 -1.18
CA ALA A 599 -6.22 -32.23 -2.07
C ALA A 599 -6.18 -32.67 -3.55
N ILE A 600 -5.09 -33.34 -4.00
CA ILE A 600 -5.00 -33.91 -5.36
C ILE A 600 -6.06 -34.99 -5.54
N SER A 601 -6.19 -35.95 -4.62
CA SER A 601 -7.19 -37.00 -4.66
C SER A 601 -8.61 -36.45 -4.74
N PHE A 602 -8.93 -35.43 -3.91
CA PHE A 602 -10.21 -34.74 -3.97
C PHE A 602 -10.45 -34.09 -5.35
N GLY A 603 -9.42 -33.42 -5.90
CA GLY A 603 -9.47 -32.78 -7.21
C GLY A 603 -9.73 -33.79 -8.33
N LEU A 604 -9.09 -34.95 -8.31
CA LEU A 604 -9.26 -36.02 -9.29
C LEU A 604 -10.70 -36.56 -9.29
N VAL A 605 -11.26 -36.80 -8.12
CA VAL A 605 -12.60 -37.39 -7.95
C VAL A 605 -13.71 -36.37 -8.21
N SER A 606 -13.52 -35.12 -7.78
CA SER A 606 -14.57 -34.09 -7.81
C SER A 606 -14.66 -33.36 -9.14
N THR A 607 -13.56 -33.26 -9.90
CA THR A 607 -13.49 -32.47 -11.13
C THR A 607 -13.23 -33.38 -12.34
N ARG A 608 -14.17 -33.46 -13.27
CA ARG A 608 -13.97 -34.19 -14.54
C ARG A 608 -13.36 -33.25 -15.59
N ARG A 609 -12.14 -33.51 -16.08
CA ARG A 609 -11.44 -32.85 -17.21
C ARG A 609 -10.97 -31.41 -16.99
N SER A 610 -11.07 -30.78 -15.80
CA SER A 610 -10.49 -29.47 -15.53
C SER A 610 -9.10 -29.58 -14.90
N THR A 611 -8.27 -28.56 -15.07
CA THR A 611 -7.02 -28.39 -14.32
C THR A 611 -7.31 -28.41 -12.82
N ILE A 612 -6.52 -29.17 -12.07
CA ILE A 612 -6.62 -29.22 -10.60
C ILE A 612 -5.72 -28.12 -10.04
N GLN A 613 -6.32 -27.19 -9.30
CA GLN A 613 -5.55 -26.09 -8.71
C GLN A 613 -5.58 -26.16 -7.19
N ILE A 614 -4.39 -26.29 -6.59
CA ILE A 614 -4.19 -26.48 -5.15
C ILE A 614 -3.27 -25.41 -4.64
N THR A 615 -3.51 -24.97 -3.40
CA THR A 615 -2.59 -24.10 -2.69
C THR A 615 -2.18 -24.76 -1.39
N LYS A 616 -0.90 -24.65 -1.03
CA LYS A 616 -0.31 -25.15 0.21
C LYS A 616 0.34 -23.99 0.96
N ASN A 617 0.25 -24.01 2.30
CA ASN A 617 0.84 -22.98 3.16
C ASN A 617 2.30 -23.25 3.54
N SER A 618 2.80 -24.43 3.23
CA SER A 618 4.20 -24.86 3.43
C SER A 618 4.80 -25.34 2.10
N ARG A 619 6.12 -25.50 2.07
CA ARG A 619 6.82 -26.02 0.88
C ARG A 619 6.34 -27.45 0.54
N VAL A 620 6.27 -27.77 -0.73
CA VAL A 620 5.97 -29.14 -1.19
C VAL A 620 7.16 -30.03 -0.90
N CYS A 621 6.97 -31.20 -0.33
CA CYS A 621 8.05 -32.15 -0.12
C CYS A 621 8.46 -32.87 -1.42
N HIS A 622 9.69 -33.38 -1.48
CA HIS A 622 10.23 -34.03 -2.66
C HIS A 622 9.35 -35.20 -3.12
N ASN A 623 8.91 -36.05 -2.21
CA ASN A 623 8.05 -37.18 -2.50
C ASN A 623 6.73 -36.78 -3.15
N CYS A 624 6.02 -35.79 -2.58
CA CYS A 624 4.75 -35.29 -3.13
C CYS A 624 4.93 -34.60 -4.48
N HIS A 625 6.05 -33.91 -4.68
CA HIS A 625 6.38 -33.29 -5.97
C HIS A 625 6.55 -34.35 -7.07
N GLU A 626 7.36 -35.39 -6.80
CA GLU A 626 7.57 -36.48 -7.74
C GLU A 626 6.28 -37.29 -8.01
N MET A 627 5.50 -37.58 -6.95
CA MET A 627 4.20 -38.21 -7.11
C MET A 627 3.25 -37.39 -7.96
N ALA A 628 3.20 -36.05 -7.79
CA ALA A 628 2.36 -35.18 -8.59
C ALA A 628 2.74 -35.20 -10.09
N LYS A 629 4.04 -35.32 -10.42
CA LYS A 629 4.51 -35.56 -11.81
C LYS A 629 3.94 -36.87 -12.37
N VAL A 630 4.11 -37.96 -11.64
CA VAL A 630 3.61 -39.27 -12.06
C VAL A 630 2.09 -39.26 -12.24
N ILE A 631 1.35 -38.66 -11.28
CA ILE A 631 -0.10 -38.51 -11.36
C ILE A 631 -0.51 -37.71 -12.57
N SER A 632 0.18 -36.62 -12.89
CA SER A 632 -0.16 -35.78 -14.05
C SER A 632 -0.07 -36.56 -15.36
N ARG A 633 0.88 -37.50 -15.46
CA ARG A 633 1.05 -38.40 -16.61
C ARG A 633 -0.03 -39.52 -16.63
N LEU A 634 -0.21 -40.21 -15.46
CA LEU A 634 -1.15 -41.33 -15.37
C LEU A 634 -2.60 -40.95 -15.63
N GLU A 635 -3.03 -39.84 -15.04
CA GLU A 635 -4.41 -39.38 -15.16
C GLU A 635 -4.61 -38.39 -16.35
N ALA A 636 -3.55 -38.13 -17.15
CA ALA A 636 -3.50 -37.16 -18.26
C ALA A 636 -4.14 -35.83 -17.89
N ARG A 637 -3.78 -35.31 -16.70
CA ARG A 637 -4.37 -34.09 -16.13
C ARG A 637 -3.30 -33.11 -15.70
N GLU A 638 -3.56 -31.84 -15.97
CA GLU A 638 -2.74 -30.76 -15.46
C GLU A 638 -3.06 -30.51 -13.98
N ILE A 639 -2.01 -30.44 -13.15
CA ILE A 639 -2.09 -30.11 -11.73
C ILE A 639 -1.27 -28.85 -11.52
N ILE A 640 -1.89 -27.79 -10.98
CA ILE A 640 -1.21 -26.56 -10.57
C ILE A 640 -1.20 -26.55 -9.05
N LEU A 641 -0.02 -26.66 -8.47
CA LEU A 641 0.18 -26.61 -7.03
C LEU A 641 1.00 -25.34 -6.69
N LYS A 642 0.41 -24.47 -5.89
CA LYS A 642 1.08 -23.28 -5.38
C LYS A 642 1.58 -23.54 -3.98
N ASP A 643 2.84 -23.34 -3.77
CA ASP A 643 3.46 -23.28 -2.45
C ASP A 643 3.91 -21.83 -2.11
N PRO A 644 4.51 -21.54 -0.94
CA PRO A 644 4.99 -20.20 -0.61
C PRO A 644 6.04 -19.63 -1.59
N ASN A 645 6.79 -20.50 -2.28
CA ASN A 645 7.92 -20.12 -3.10
C ASN A 645 7.57 -19.99 -4.59
N CYS A 646 6.80 -20.95 -5.15
CA CYS A 646 6.52 -20.97 -6.59
C CYS A 646 5.21 -21.68 -6.94
N PHE A 647 4.84 -21.61 -8.22
CA PHE A 647 3.83 -22.46 -8.82
C PHE A 647 4.48 -23.67 -9.51
N HIS A 648 4.02 -24.85 -9.15
CA HIS A 648 4.38 -26.11 -9.79
C HIS A 648 3.29 -26.46 -10.80
N HIS A 649 3.58 -26.35 -12.07
CA HIS A 649 2.67 -26.79 -13.15
C HIS A 649 3.10 -28.19 -13.57
N PHE A 650 2.38 -29.19 -13.09
CA PHE A 650 2.61 -30.59 -13.45
C PHE A 650 1.77 -30.95 -14.68
N LYS A 651 2.44 -31.33 -15.73
CA LYS A 651 1.82 -31.75 -16.97
C LYS A 651 2.68 -32.81 -17.67
N ASP A 652 2.04 -33.87 -18.13
CA ASP A 652 2.69 -34.98 -18.87
C ASP A 652 3.95 -35.53 -18.19
N GLY A 653 3.95 -35.57 -16.85
CA GLY A 653 5.07 -36.10 -16.07
C GLY A 653 6.21 -35.09 -15.80
N HIS A 654 6.04 -33.83 -16.20
CA HIS A 654 7.04 -32.77 -16.00
C HIS A 654 6.50 -31.68 -15.10
N CYS A 655 7.40 -30.93 -14.42
CA CYS A 655 7.06 -29.74 -13.67
C CYS A 655 7.74 -28.50 -14.25
N SER A 656 7.02 -27.37 -14.28
CA SER A 656 7.54 -26.10 -14.74
C SER A 656 8.72 -25.55 -13.91
N CYS A 657 8.88 -25.99 -12.66
CA CYS A 657 9.97 -25.55 -11.78
C CYS A 657 11.35 -26.12 -12.17
N GLY A 658 11.41 -27.08 -13.09
CA GLY A 658 12.65 -27.75 -13.49
C GLY A 658 13.35 -28.46 -12.34
N ASP A 659 12.60 -28.88 -11.31
CA ASP A 659 13.09 -29.56 -10.09
C ASP A 659 14.05 -28.71 -9.24
N LEU A 660 13.99 -27.39 -9.39
CA LEU A 660 14.83 -26.39 -8.74
C LEU A 660 14.04 -25.52 -7.73
N TRP A 661 13.09 -26.09 -6.97
CA TRP A 661 12.26 -25.30 -6.02
C TRP A 661 12.80 -25.25 -4.60
#